data_9949e48c24801e8a4e06b1be39fa8cab
#
_entry.id   9949e48c24801e8a4e06b1be39fa8cab
#
_cell.length_a   1.000
_cell.length_b   1.000
_cell.length_c   1.000
_cell.angle_alpha   90.00
_cell.angle_beta   90.00
_cell.angle_gamma   90.00
#
_symmetry.space_group_name_H-M   'P 1'
#
loop_
_entity.id
_entity.type
_entity.pdbx_description
1 polymer ?
#
loop_
_entity_poly.entity_id
_entity_poly.type
_entity_poly.pdbx_seq_one_letter_code
_entity_poly.pdbx_strand_id
1 'polypeptide(L)'
;MRVYQTNEIKNIALLGSAGSGKTTLAESMIYGSGIIKRRGTVEAKNTVSDYFPVEHEYGYSVFPTVFHVEWNNKKLNIIDCPGSDDFIGGAITALNVTDQAVILINGQYGPEVGTQNNFRYTEKLHKPVIFLINQLDSDKCDFDNVIANMNAIYGSKCVQIQYPVSTGPGFNAIVDVLLMKMYTWGPDGGMPTIVDIPVEEMDKAMELHKTLVEAAAENDETLMEKFFEEEALSEDELREGIRKGLVTRSIFPVFCVCAGKDMGVRRLMEFLGNVVPFVSEMPKLHNTRGEEIVADSNGPESVYFFKTGLEPHIGEVSYFKVMSGKIKSGDDLTNADRGSKERIGQIFACAGANRIPVDELVAGDIGCTVKLKDVKTGNTLNGKDCEWRFDFIKYPNPKFSRAIKAVNTAETEKLMSALLRMHQEDPTWLVEQSKELRQTIVRGQGEFHLRTLKWRLENNEKLAIKFEPTRIPYRETITKMARAEYRHKKQSGGAGQFGEVHLIVEPYAEGMPDPTSYKINGQEFKINIKGREEINLEWGGKLVFINSVVGGAIDARFMPAILKGIMDRMEHGPLTGSYARDVRVIVYDGKMHPVDSNELSFMLAARNAFSAAFKEAGPKILEPIYDLEVYVPSDYMGDVMSDLQGRRALIMGMDSEAGYQKLQAKIPLKELSNYSISLSSLTGGRASFTTKFASYELVPNDLQQKLIEEHAAEAEEEE
;
A
#
# COMPACT_ATOMS: atom_id res chain seq x y z
N MET A 1 -21.30 8.23 27.83
CA MET A 1 -21.34 6.89 27.22
C MET A 1 -20.96 5.86 28.30
N ARG A 2 -21.61 4.71 28.39
CA ARG A 2 -21.21 3.65 29.32
C ARG A 2 -19.91 2.97 28.87
N VAL A 3 -19.23 2.30 29.79
CA VAL A 3 -18.11 1.42 29.46
C VAL A 3 -18.66 0.07 28.99
N TYR A 4 -18.29 -0.35 27.78
CA TYR A 4 -18.67 -1.64 27.21
C TYR A 4 -17.62 -2.69 27.58
N GLN A 5 -18.04 -3.95 27.74
CA GLN A 5 -17.14 -5.08 27.97
C GLN A 5 -16.68 -5.66 26.63
N THR A 6 -15.55 -6.38 26.62
CA THR A 6 -14.99 -6.99 25.40
C THR A 6 -16.00 -7.84 24.61
N ASN A 7 -16.88 -8.57 25.31
CA ASN A 7 -17.95 -9.37 24.70
C ASN A 7 -19.19 -8.58 24.28
N GLU A 8 -19.17 -7.26 24.39
CA GLU A 8 -20.24 -6.36 23.93
C GLU A 8 -19.76 -5.52 22.75
N ILE A 9 -18.51 -5.67 22.32
CA ILE A 9 -17.87 -4.86 21.28
C ILE A 9 -17.74 -5.66 19.98
N LYS A 10 -18.07 -5.04 18.85
CA LYS A 10 -17.90 -5.55 17.50
C LYS A 10 -17.15 -4.53 16.66
N ASN A 11 -16.20 -4.97 15.86
CA ASN A 11 -15.39 -4.10 15.00
C ASN A 11 -15.62 -4.48 13.54
N ILE A 12 -16.09 -3.54 12.72
CA ILE A 12 -16.63 -3.78 11.38
C ILE A 12 -15.99 -2.82 10.38
N ALA A 13 -15.49 -3.34 9.26
CA ALA A 13 -15.08 -2.54 8.10
C ALA A 13 -16.22 -2.48 7.08
N LEU A 14 -16.63 -1.28 6.65
CA LEU A 14 -17.51 -1.07 5.51
C LEU A 14 -16.66 -0.95 4.24
N LEU A 15 -16.82 -1.89 3.34
CA LEU A 15 -16.08 -2.01 2.09
C LEU A 15 -17.03 -2.02 0.89
N GLY A 16 -16.48 -1.90 -0.31
CA GLY A 16 -17.24 -1.94 -1.57
C GLY A 16 -16.73 -0.90 -2.56
N SER A 17 -17.17 -0.98 -3.79
CA SER A 17 -16.82 -0.05 -4.87
C SER A 17 -17.23 1.40 -4.58
N ALA A 18 -16.61 2.34 -5.28
CA ALA A 18 -17.06 3.72 -5.28
C ALA A 18 -18.54 3.80 -5.73
N GLY A 19 -19.34 4.63 -5.06
CA GLY A 19 -20.75 4.77 -5.39
C GLY A 19 -21.67 3.63 -4.90
N SER A 20 -21.17 2.61 -4.18
CA SER A 20 -22.00 1.54 -3.61
C SER A 20 -22.89 1.99 -2.43
N GLY A 21 -22.65 3.19 -1.89
CA GLY A 21 -23.45 3.81 -0.83
C GLY A 21 -22.96 3.54 0.60
N LYS A 22 -21.66 3.25 0.78
CA LYS A 22 -21.04 3.03 2.11
C LYS A 22 -21.25 4.20 3.06
N THR A 23 -20.88 5.40 2.66
CA THR A 23 -21.02 6.62 3.46
C THR A 23 -22.49 6.92 3.76
N THR A 24 -23.41 6.67 2.82
CA THR A 24 -24.85 6.79 3.04
C THR A 24 -25.34 5.77 4.08
N LEU A 25 -24.82 4.54 4.05
CA LEU A 25 -25.12 3.52 5.05
C LEU A 25 -24.57 3.92 6.42
N ALA A 26 -23.32 4.37 6.49
CA ALA A 26 -22.67 4.85 7.71
C ALA A 26 -23.51 5.95 8.36
N GLU A 27 -23.95 6.92 7.57
CA GLU A 27 -24.79 8.04 8.02
C GLU A 27 -26.16 7.55 8.54
N SER A 28 -26.77 6.54 7.87
CA SER A 28 -28.03 5.95 8.32
C SER A 28 -27.86 5.16 9.63
N MET A 29 -26.75 4.44 9.79
CA MET A 29 -26.48 3.66 11.01
C MET A 29 -26.26 4.58 12.22
N ILE A 30 -25.47 5.63 12.08
CA ILE A 30 -25.19 6.56 13.19
C ILE A 30 -26.42 7.42 13.53
N TYR A 31 -27.23 7.77 12.54
CA TYR A 31 -28.53 8.41 12.76
C TYR A 31 -29.53 7.47 13.44
N GLY A 32 -29.66 6.23 12.97
CA GLY A 32 -30.54 5.21 13.52
C GLY A 32 -30.22 4.82 14.96
N SER A 33 -28.95 4.96 15.38
CA SER A 33 -28.51 4.78 16.79
C SER A 33 -28.79 5.98 17.69
N GLY A 34 -29.16 7.13 17.13
CA GLY A 34 -29.44 8.35 17.88
C GLY A 34 -28.22 9.18 18.29
N ILE A 35 -27.02 8.80 17.87
CA ILE A 35 -25.79 9.56 18.15
C ILE A 35 -25.81 10.91 17.45
N ILE A 36 -26.34 10.98 16.24
CA ILE A 36 -26.62 12.25 15.55
C ILE A 36 -28.14 12.50 15.48
N LYS A 37 -28.52 13.76 15.61
CA LYS A 37 -29.93 14.18 15.61
C LYS A 37 -30.50 14.44 14.21
N ARG A 38 -29.63 14.70 13.24
CA ARG A 38 -29.98 15.00 11.86
C ARG A 38 -29.08 14.21 10.94
N ARG A 39 -29.66 13.52 9.99
CA ARG A 39 -28.95 12.77 8.97
C ARG A 39 -28.36 13.73 7.92
N GLY A 40 -27.09 13.57 7.60
CA GLY A 40 -26.44 14.23 6.50
C GLY A 40 -26.61 13.49 5.17
N THR A 41 -26.16 14.12 4.09
CA THR A 41 -26.06 13.51 2.77
C THR A 41 -24.74 13.89 2.10
N VAL A 42 -24.25 13.03 1.20
CA VAL A 42 -23.00 13.28 0.47
C VAL A 42 -23.15 14.52 -0.42
N GLU A 43 -24.31 14.71 -1.04
CA GLU A 43 -24.62 15.86 -1.89
C GLU A 43 -24.60 17.17 -1.12
N ALA A 44 -25.11 17.16 0.13
CA ALA A 44 -25.07 18.33 1.00
C ALA A 44 -23.71 18.55 1.68
N LYS A 45 -22.75 17.63 1.49
CA LYS A 45 -21.37 17.70 2.06
C LYS A 45 -21.38 17.85 3.58
N ASN A 46 -22.29 17.18 4.26
CA ASN A 46 -22.52 17.31 5.71
C ASN A 46 -22.64 15.97 6.43
N THR A 47 -22.11 14.89 5.84
CA THR A 47 -22.01 13.57 6.48
C THR A 47 -20.94 13.56 7.57
N VAL A 48 -21.05 12.64 8.51
CA VAL A 48 -20.06 12.47 9.58
C VAL A 48 -18.79 11.78 9.09
N SER A 49 -18.85 11.04 7.98
CA SER A 49 -17.71 10.29 7.41
C SER A 49 -16.85 11.15 6.52
N ASP A 50 -17.44 11.76 5.48
CA ASP A 50 -16.69 12.57 4.50
C ASP A 50 -16.69 14.02 4.97
N TYR A 51 -15.79 14.37 5.88
CA TYR A 51 -15.72 15.71 6.46
C TYR A 51 -14.47 16.51 6.10
N PHE A 52 -13.52 15.89 5.42
CA PHE A 52 -12.33 16.61 4.96
C PHE A 52 -12.64 17.47 3.72
N PRO A 53 -12.05 18.68 3.61
CA PRO A 53 -12.29 19.55 2.46
C PRO A 53 -12.01 18.90 1.10
N VAL A 54 -11.01 18.02 1.02
CA VAL A 54 -10.68 17.29 -0.21
C VAL A 54 -11.77 16.32 -0.62
N GLU A 55 -12.46 15.69 0.34
CA GLU A 55 -13.59 14.79 0.08
C GLU A 55 -14.80 15.56 -0.44
N HIS A 56 -15.03 16.74 0.13
CA HIS A 56 -16.06 17.66 -0.37
C HIS A 56 -15.79 18.19 -1.78
N GLU A 57 -14.51 18.41 -2.12
CA GLU A 57 -14.10 18.86 -3.46
C GLU A 57 -14.34 17.79 -4.52
N TYR A 58 -13.93 16.57 -4.22
CA TYR A 58 -14.03 15.46 -5.17
C TYR A 58 -15.37 14.71 -5.14
N GLY A 59 -16.13 14.82 -4.05
CA GLY A 59 -17.36 14.05 -3.83
C GLY A 59 -17.09 12.55 -3.62
N TYR A 60 -15.93 12.19 -3.12
CA TYR A 60 -15.51 10.82 -2.82
C TYR A 60 -14.80 10.74 -1.48
N SER A 61 -15.00 9.65 -0.75
CA SER A 61 -14.22 9.33 0.45
C SER A 61 -12.76 9.09 0.06
N VAL A 62 -11.85 9.74 0.78
CA VAL A 62 -10.39 9.64 0.61
C VAL A 62 -9.78 8.90 1.79
N PHE A 63 -10.29 9.12 2.99
CA PHE A 63 -9.78 8.55 4.22
C PHE A 63 -10.76 7.57 4.84
N PRO A 64 -10.26 6.51 5.52
CA PRO A 64 -11.13 5.67 6.34
C PRO A 64 -11.59 6.48 7.56
N THR A 65 -12.90 6.52 7.79
CA THR A 65 -13.50 7.25 8.92
C THR A 65 -14.02 6.29 9.97
N VAL A 66 -13.58 6.50 11.21
CA VAL A 66 -13.95 5.68 12.35
C VAL A 66 -15.16 6.32 13.05
N PHE A 67 -16.19 5.52 13.29
CA PHE A 67 -17.33 5.90 14.12
C PHE A 67 -17.86 4.68 14.90
N HIS A 68 -18.75 4.90 15.83
CA HIS A 68 -19.44 3.82 16.51
C HIS A 68 -20.94 4.04 16.48
N VAL A 69 -21.67 2.96 16.68
CA VAL A 69 -23.10 2.97 16.97
C VAL A 69 -23.38 2.13 18.21
N GLU A 70 -24.35 2.58 19.02
CA GLU A 70 -24.84 1.84 20.18
C GLU A 70 -26.16 1.16 19.78
N TRP A 71 -26.20 -0.16 19.82
CA TRP A 71 -27.35 -0.93 19.39
C TRP A 71 -27.58 -2.14 20.28
N ASN A 72 -28.79 -2.27 20.88
CA ASN A 72 -29.16 -3.40 21.74
C ASN A 72 -28.08 -3.78 22.76
N ASN A 73 -27.61 -2.80 23.51
CA ASN A 73 -26.53 -2.97 24.50
C ASN A 73 -25.18 -3.45 23.96
N LYS A 74 -24.95 -3.35 22.65
CA LYS A 74 -23.67 -3.58 21.99
C LYS A 74 -23.10 -2.27 21.46
N LYS A 75 -21.76 -2.20 21.40
CA LYS A 75 -21.03 -1.15 20.71
C LYS A 75 -20.48 -1.71 19.41
N LEU A 76 -20.91 -1.15 18.30
CA LEU A 76 -20.39 -1.47 16.98
C LEU A 76 -19.42 -0.37 16.56
N ASN A 77 -18.12 -0.63 16.60
CA ASN A 77 -17.12 0.23 16.00
C ASN A 77 -17.11 -0.04 14.49
N ILE A 78 -17.26 0.99 13.70
CA ILE A 78 -17.41 0.90 12.26
C ILE A 78 -16.35 1.78 11.60
N ILE A 79 -15.68 1.27 10.59
CA ILE A 79 -14.73 2.03 9.76
C ILE A 79 -15.31 2.09 8.35
N ASP A 80 -15.78 3.28 7.96
CA ASP A 80 -16.21 3.58 6.59
C ASP A 80 -14.98 3.81 5.72
N CYS A 81 -14.77 2.95 4.71
CA CYS A 81 -13.58 2.93 3.89
C CYS A 81 -13.81 3.56 2.51
N PRO A 82 -12.79 4.24 1.95
CA PRO A 82 -12.84 4.69 0.57
C PRO A 82 -13.16 3.55 -0.40
N GLY A 83 -13.92 3.83 -1.44
CA GLY A 83 -14.33 2.83 -2.44
C GLY A 83 -13.45 2.78 -3.69
N SER A 84 -12.54 3.74 -3.86
CA SER A 84 -11.60 3.75 -4.97
C SER A 84 -10.34 2.94 -4.63
N ASP A 85 -9.84 2.16 -5.59
CA ASP A 85 -8.61 1.37 -5.45
C ASP A 85 -7.37 2.25 -5.22
N ASP A 86 -7.40 3.51 -5.62
CA ASP A 86 -6.34 4.48 -5.35
C ASP A 86 -6.17 4.75 -3.84
N PHE A 87 -7.21 4.51 -3.03
CA PHE A 87 -7.20 4.66 -1.58
C PHE A 87 -7.34 3.32 -0.84
N ILE A 88 -6.94 2.23 -1.46
CA ILE A 88 -7.03 0.87 -0.89
C ILE A 88 -6.32 0.73 0.45
N GLY A 89 -5.34 1.59 0.73
CA GLY A 89 -4.67 1.66 2.02
C GLY A 89 -5.63 1.81 3.19
N GLY A 90 -6.69 2.59 3.02
CA GLY A 90 -7.74 2.76 4.03
C GLY A 90 -8.50 1.48 4.34
N ALA A 91 -8.87 0.70 3.32
CA ALA A 91 -9.53 -0.59 3.47
C ALA A 91 -8.60 -1.63 4.14
N ILE A 92 -7.32 -1.66 3.76
CA ILE A 92 -6.32 -2.55 4.37
C ILE A 92 -6.11 -2.20 5.84
N THR A 93 -6.00 -0.92 6.18
CA THR A 93 -5.90 -0.46 7.56
C THR A 93 -7.12 -0.92 8.37
N ALA A 94 -8.33 -0.68 7.86
CA ALA A 94 -9.56 -1.10 8.51
C ALA A 94 -9.62 -2.61 8.74
N LEU A 95 -9.32 -3.41 7.72
CA LEU A 95 -9.33 -4.88 7.82
C LEU A 95 -8.32 -5.44 8.84
N ASN A 96 -7.20 -4.77 9.07
CA ASN A 96 -6.22 -5.23 10.05
C ASN A 96 -6.66 -5.00 11.50
N VAL A 97 -7.55 -4.03 11.75
CA VAL A 97 -7.98 -3.69 13.11
C VAL A 97 -9.43 -4.06 13.41
N THR A 98 -10.23 -4.38 12.39
CA THR A 98 -11.60 -4.88 12.55
C THR A 98 -11.64 -6.41 12.54
N ASP A 99 -12.75 -6.96 13.01
CA ASP A 99 -12.92 -8.40 13.16
C ASP A 99 -13.68 -9.00 11.96
N GLN A 100 -14.44 -8.19 11.23
CA GLN A 100 -15.26 -8.59 10.08
C GLN A 100 -15.44 -7.46 9.08
N ALA A 101 -15.89 -7.82 7.88
CA ALA A 101 -16.17 -6.89 6.79
C ALA A 101 -17.63 -6.98 6.35
N VAL A 102 -18.25 -5.82 6.10
CA VAL A 102 -19.49 -5.69 5.34
C VAL A 102 -19.14 -5.11 3.99
N ILE A 103 -19.36 -5.88 2.94
CA ILE A 103 -19.06 -5.47 1.57
C ILE A 103 -20.35 -5.06 0.86
N LEU A 104 -20.47 -3.77 0.55
CA LEU A 104 -21.62 -3.23 -0.16
C LEU A 104 -21.50 -3.51 -1.66
N ILE A 105 -22.60 -3.97 -2.22
CA ILE A 105 -22.78 -4.23 -3.65
C ILE A 105 -23.87 -3.31 -4.17
N ASN A 106 -23.62 -2.63 -5.28
CA ASN A 106 -24.61 -1.82 -5.95
C ASN A 106 -25.64 -2.73 -6.64
N GLY A 107 -26.92 -2.56 -6.36
CA GLY A 107 -28.01 -3.35 -6.92
C GLY A 107 -28.19 -3.22 -8.43
N GLN A 108 -27.63 -2.19 -9.03
CA GLN A 108 -27.64 -1.98 -10.49
C GLN A 108 -26.49 -2.71 -11.20
N TYR A 109 -25.28 -2.68 -10.59
CA TYR A 109 -24.05 -3.15 -11.27
C TYR A 109 -23.57 -4.52 -10.79
N GLY A 110 -24.07 -4.97 -9.64
CA GLY A 110 -23.57 -6.20 -9.01
C GLY A 110 -22.13 -6.06 -8.47
N PRO A 111 -21.42 -7.18 -8.33
CA PRO A 111 -20.04 -7.18 -7.86
C PRO A 111 -19.09 -6.52 -8.88
N GLU A 112 -18.72 -5.28 -8.61
CA GLU A 112 -17.75 -4.53 -9.41
C GLU A 112 -16.30 -4.90 -9.04
N VAL A 113 -15.34 -4.36 -9.77
CA VAL A 113 -13.91 -4.60 -9.54
C VAL A 113 -13.46 -4.24 -8.13
N GLY A 114 -13.86 -3.08 -7.61
CA GLY A 114 -13.55 -2.68 -6.25
C GLY A 114 -14.12 -3.66 -5.21
N THR A 115 -15.31 -4.23 -5.46
CA THR A 115 -15.90 -5.28 -4.64
C THR A 115 -15.01 -6.52 -4.60
N GLN A 116 -14.57 -6.99 -5.76
CA GLN A 116 -13.71 -8.18 -5.87
C GLN A 116 -12.32 -7.95 -5.25
N ASN A 117 -11.72 -6.77 -5.47
CA ASN A 117 -10.44 -6.40 -4.87
C ASN A 117 -10.53 -6.38 -3.34
N ASN A 118 -11.58 -5.76 -2.78
CA ASN A 118 -11.82 -5.76 -1.33
C ASN A 118 -12.01 -7.18 -0.78
N PHE A 119 -12.77 -8.03 -1.48
CA PHE A 119 -12.96 -9.42 -1.08
C PHE A 119 -11.65 -10.21 -1.02
N ARG A 120 -10.73 -10.04 -1.99
CA ARG A 120 -9.41 -10.69 -1.95
C ARG A 120 -8.59 -10.29 -0.72
N TYR A 121 -8.67 -9.04 -0.26
CA TYR A 121 -8.01 -8.64 0.98
C TYR A 121 -8.66 -9.29 2.20
N THR A 122 -9.98 -9.49 2.21
CA THR A 122 -10.64 -10.26 3.29
C THR A 122 -10.18 -11.71 3.30
N GLU A 123 -9.93 -12.31 2.13
CA GLU A 123 -9.38 -13.67 2.02
C GLU A 123 -7.96 -13.75 2.60
N LYS A 124 -7.07 -12.85 2.19
CA LYS A 124 -5.69 -12.79 2.71
C LYS A 124 -5.61 -12.63 4.23
N LEU A 125 -6.57 -11.91 4.81
CA LEU A 125 -6.61 -11.62 6.24
C LEU A 125 -7.58 -12.53 6.99
N HIS A 126 -8.16 -13.53 6.34
CA HIS A 126 -9.12 -14.49 6.88
C HIS A 126 -10.29 -13.83 7.64
N LYS A 127 -10.81 -12.70 7.11
CA LYS A 127 -11.92 -11.97 7.74
C LYS A 127 -13.28 -12.52 7.33
N PRO A 128 -14.22 -12.71 8.26
CA PRO A 128 -15.63 -12.94 7.96
C PRO A 128 -16.19 -11.85 7.05
N VAL A 129 -17.07 -12.24 6.13
CA VAL A 129 -17.67 -11.32 5.15
C VAL A 129 -19.18 -11.43 5.19
N ILE A 130 -19.84 -10.27 5.19
CA ILE A 130 -21.27 -10.12 4.97
C ILE A 130 -21.42 -9.28 3.70
N PHE A 131 -22.21 -9.75 2.76
CA PHE A 131 -22.56 -8.97 1.58
C PHE A 131 -23.85 -8.19 1.81
N LEU A 132 -23.89 -6.97 1.32
CA LEU A 132 -25.02 -6.08 1.48
C LEU A 132 -25.40 -5.47 0.13
N ILE A 133 -26.52 -5.91 -0.46
CA ILE A 133 -27.01 -5.34 -1.71
C ILE A 133 -27.79 -4.08 -1.38
N ASN A 134 -27.35 -2.96 -1.91
CA ASN A 134 -27.88 -1.62 -1.67
C ASN A 134 -28.48 -1.01 -2.93
N GLN A 135 -29.21 0.10 -2.79
CA GLN A 135 -29.86 0.84 -3.88
C GLN A 135 -30.93 0.01 -4.61
N LEU A 136 -31.69 -0.74 -3.83
CA LEU A 136 -32.80 -1.58 -4.34
C LEU A 136 -33.93 -0.77 -4.96
N ASP A 137 -34.01 0.53 -4.66
CA ASP A 137 -35.00 1.46 -5.22
C ASP A 137 -34.58 2.07 -6.56
N SER A 138 -33.41 1.71 -7.09
CA SER A 138 -32.97 2.11 -8.43
C SER A 138 -33.81 1.46 -9.51
N ASP A 139 -34.25 2.22 -10.50
CA ASP A 139 -34.97 1.72 -11.68
C ASP A 139 -34.21 0.69 -12.51
N LYS A 140 -32.91 0.63 -12.32
CA LYS A 140 -31.97 -0.30 -13.00
C LYS A 140 -31.54 -1.46 -12.10
N CYS A 141 -32.10 -1.60 -10.92
CA CYS A 141 -31.76 -2.70 -10.01
C CYS A 141 -32.32 -4.02 -10.56
N ASP A 142 -31.45 -5.00 -10.73
CA ASP A 142 -31.77 -6.38 -11.09
C ASP A 142 -31.20 -7.32 -10.02
N PHE A 143 -31.98 -7.55 -8.98
CA PHE A 143 -31.54 -8.32 -7.82
C PHE A 143 -31.18 -9.77 -8.16
N ASP A 144 -31.97 -10.45 -9.00
CA ASP A 144 -31.75 -11.85 -9.33
C ASP A 144 -30.45 -12.01 -10.15
N ASN A 145 -30.18 -11.09 -11.06
CA ASN A 145 -28.92 -11.06 -11.80
C ASN A 145 -27.72 -10.76 -10.89
N VAL A 146 -27.88 -9.86 -9.91
CA VAL A 146 -26.82 -9.59 -8.92
C VAL A 146 -26.49 -10.85 -8.12
N ILE A 147 -27.50 -11.58 -7.62
CA ILE A 147 -27.32 -12.86 -6.92
C ILE A 147 -26.64 -13.90 -7.81
N ALA A 148 -27.06 -14.03 -9.06
CA ALA A 148 -26.45 -14.96 -10.01
C ALA A 148 -24.94 -14.64 -10.22
N ASN A 149 -24.60 -13.37 -10.41
CA ASN A 149 -23.21 -12.92 -10.55
C ASN A 149 -22.39 -13.14 -9.26
N MET A 150 -22.99 -12.91 -8.09
CA MET A 150 -22.32 -13.19 -6.81
C MET A 150 -22.00 -14.69 -6.68
N ASN A 151 -22.96 -15.57 -7.00
CA ASN A 151 -22.76 -17.02 -6.94
C ASN A 151 -21.70 -17.48 -7.95
N ALA A 152 -21.63 -16.86 -9.12
CA ALA A 152 -20.60 -17.15 -10.12
C ALA A 152 -19.18 -16.78 -9.64
N ILE A 153 -19.05 -15.69 -8.88
CA ILE A 153 -17.75 -15.16 -8.42
C ILE A 153 -17.34 -15.77 -7.07
N TYR A 154 -18.26 -15.84 -6.09
CA TYR A 154 -17.98 -16.24 -4.71
C TYR A 154 -18.45 -17.65 -4.35
N GLY A 155 -19.14 -18.34 -5.28
CA GLY A 155 -19.62 -19.69 -5.10
C GLY A 155 -20.87 -19.82 -4.23
N SER A 156 -21.21 -21.07 -3.88
CA SER A 156 -22.40 -21.41 -3.08
C SER A 156 -22.35 -20.95 -1.62
N LYS A 157 -21.26 -20.31 -1.21
CA LYS A 157 -21.13 -19.73 0.14
C LYS A 157 -21.96 -18.47 0.36
N CYS A 158 -22.45 -17.82 -0.72
CA CYS A 158 -23.36 -16.69 -0.64
C CYS A 158 -24.76 -17.18 -0.26
N VAL A 159 -25.13 -17.01 1.00
CA VAL A 159 -26.42 -17.47 1.53
C VAL A 159 -27.33 -16.27 1.78
N GLN A 160 -28.48 -16.24 1.11
CA GLN A 160 -29.43 -15.14 1.25
C GLN A 160 -30.10 -15.21 2.62
N ILE A 161 -29.91 -14.17 3.41
CA ILE A 161 -30.67 -13.92 4.66
C ILE A 161 -31.93 -13.13 4.35
N GLN A 162 -31.87 -12.31 3.30
CA GLN A 162 -32.96 -11.46 2.88
C GLN A 162 -33.09 -11.39 1.36
N TYR A 163 -34.31 -11.11 0.89
CA TYR A 163 -34.56 -10.75 -0.50
C TYR A 163 -35.66 -9.66 -0.59
N PRO A 164 -35.62 -8.77 -1.60
CA PRO A 164 -36.68 -7.79 -1.84
C PRO A 164 -37.86 -8.44 -2.53
N VAL A 165 -39.10 -8.06 -2.15
CA VAL A 165 -40.33 -8.49 -2.84
C VAL A 165 -40.43 -7.88 -4.23
N SER A 166 -39.94 -6.64 -4.36
CA SER A 166 -39.82 -5.94 -5.64
C SER A 166 -38.61 -5.00 -5.60
N THR A 167 -38.13 -4.60 -6.76
CA THR A 167 -37.04 -3.61 -6.92
C THR A 167 -37.52 -2.41 -7.73
N GLY A 168 -36.72 -1.35 -7.75
CA GLY A 168 -37.02 -0.13 -8.47
C GLY A 168 -37.79 0.89 -7.65
N PRO A 169 -38.38 1.93 -8.29
CA PRO A 169 -39.03 3.04 -7.58
C PRO A 169 -40.18 2.63 -6.62
N GLY A 170 -40.72 1.43 -6.81
CA GLY A 170 -41.73 0.85 -5.93
C GLY A 170 -41.21 0.00 -4.79
N PHE A 171 -39.90 -0.10 -4.60
CA PHE A 171 -39.30 -0.88 -3.52
C PHE A 171 -39.77 -0.41 -2.14
N ASN A 172 -40.37 -1.33 -1.39
CA ASN A 172 -40.92 -1.05 -0.06
C ASN A 172 -41.00 -2.26 0.88
N ALA A 173 -40.54 -3.45 0.45
CA ALA A 173 -40.64 -4.66 1.26
C ALA A 173 -39.43 -5.58 1.11
N ILE A 174 -38.97 -6.13 2.23
CA ILE A 174 -37.90 -7.14 2.34
C ILE A 174 -38.45 -8.33 3.13
N VAL A 175 -38.26 -9.54 2.61
CA VAL A 175 -38.47 -10.79 3.33
C VAL A 175 -37.18 -11.21 4.01
N ASP A 176 -37.23 -11.48 5.30
CA ASP A 176 -36.13 -12.00 6.12
C ASP A 176 -36.36 -13.49 6.36
N VAL A 177 -35.56 -14.33 5.75
CA VAL A 177 -35.70 -15.78 5.81
C VAL A 177 -35.09 -16.40 7.07
N LEU A 178 -34.26 -15.65 7.82
CA LEU A 178 -33.79 -16.06 9.13
C LEU A 178 -34.94 -16.02 10.16
N LEU A 179 -35.70 -14.94 10.17
CA LEU A 179 -36.80 -14.70 11.10
C LEU A 179 -38.17 -15.13 10.56
N MET A 180 -38.28 -15.49 9.29
CA MET A 180 -39.52 -15.81 8.57
C MET A 180 -40.56 -14.72 8.75
N LYS A 181 -40.17 -13.46 8.52
CA LYS A 181 -41.01 -12.26 8.61
C LYS A 181 -40.75 -11.34 7.42
N MET A 182 -41.73 -10.50 7.10
CA MET A 182 -41.60 -9.46 6.09
C MET A 182 -41.58 -8.09 6.75
N TYR A 183 -40.61 -7.28 6.32
CA TYR A 183 -40.44 -5.89 6.72
C TYR A 183 -40.97 -5.00 5.60
N THR A 184 -41.86 -4.07 5.94
CA THR A 184 -42.48 -3.14 4.99
C THR A 184 -42.31 -1.70 5.44
N TRP A 185 -42.20 -0.80 4.49
CA TRP A 185 -42.03 0.63 4.74
C TRP A 185 -43.00 1.49 3.94
N GLY A 186 -43.29 2.68 4.48
CA GLY A 186 -43.91 3.75 3.72
C GLY A 186 -42.95 4.36 2.68
N PRO A 187 -43.43 5.29 1.84
CA PRO A 187 -42.64 5.91 0.76
C PRO A 187 -41.34 6.60 1.24
N ASP A 188 -41.38 7.15 2.45
CA ASP A 188 -40.26 7.90 3.04
C ASP A 188 -39.25 7.02 3.80
N GLY A 189 -39.50 5.72 3.88
CA GLY A 189 -38.66 4.77 4.62
C GLY A 189 -38.73 4.88 6.14
N GLY A 190 -37.59 4.69 6.83
CA GLY A 190 -37.49 4.83 8.28
C GLY A 190 -37.85 3.57 9.08
N MET A 191 -38.79 3.65 10.02
CA MET A 191 -39.18 2.51 10.84
C MET A 191 -40.05 1.52 10.05
N PRO A 192 -39.70 0.22 10.05
CA PRO A 192 -40.48 -0.80 9.38
C PRO A 192 -41.75 -1.19 10.14
N THR A 193 -42.76 -1.65 9.42
CA THR A 193 -43.81 -2.50 9.94
C THR A 193 -43.44 -3.95 9.68
N ILE A 194 -43.47 -4.79 10.72
CA ILE A 194 -43.14 -6.21 10.61
C ILE A 194 -44.47 -6.99 10.47
N VAL A 195 -44.59 -7.76 9.42
CA VAL A 195 -45.79 -8.54 9.09
C VAL A 195 -45.43 -9.98 8.76
N ASP A 196 -46.42 -10.87 8.72
CA ASP A 196 -46.22 -12.23 8.25
C ASP A 196 -45.98 -12.24 6.74
N ILE A 197 -45.24 -13.25 6.27
CA ILE A 197 -44.96 -13.40 4.86
C ILE A 197 -46.23 -13.72 4.10
N PRO A 198 -46.59 -12.99 3.03
CA PRO A 198 -47.76 -13.28 2.21
C PRO A 198 -47.65 -14.67 1.54
N VAL A 199 -48.78 -15.26 1.22
CA VAL A 199 -48.86 -16.61 0.63
C VAL A 199 -48.08 -16.70 -0.68
N GLU A 200 -48.07 -15.64 -1.45
CA GLU A 200 -47.34 -15.54 -2.74
C GLU A 200 -45.83 -15.62 -2.60
N GLU A 201 -45.31 -15.21 -1.46
CA GLU A 201 -43.85 -15.21 -1.18
C GLU A 201 -43.41 -16.40 -0.31
N MET A 202 -44.35 -17.17 0.26
CA MET A 202 -44.08 -18.21 1.24
C MET A 202 -43.22 -19.34 0.68
N ASP A 203 -43.47 -19.82 -0.53
CA ASP A 203 -42.75 -20.92 -1.14
C ASP A 203 -41.27 -20.53 -1.35
N LYS A 204 -40.99 -19.33 -1.88
CA LYS A 204 -39.62 -18.81 -2.06
C LYS A 204 -38.93 -18.62 -0.71
N ALA A 205 -39.65 -18.08 0.28
CA ALA A 205 -39.08 -17.88 1.61
C ALA A 205 -38.71 -19.20 2.29
N MET A 206 -39.55 -20.24 2.18
CA MET A 206 -39.29 -21.56 2.74
C MET A 206 -38.11 -22.26 2.05
N GLU A 207 -37.97 -22.17 0.74
CA GLU A 207 -36.83 -22.71 -0.02
C GLU A 207 -35.51 -22.09 0.44
N LEU A 208 -35.47 -20.75 0.51
CA LEU A 208 -34.30 -20.04 0.98
C LEU A 208 -34.00 -20.27 2.47
N HIS A 209 -35.03 -20.37 3.31
CA HIS A 209 -34.90 -20.73 4.71
C HIS A 209 -34.26 -22.13 4.88
N LYS A 210 -34.72 -23.11 4.11
CA LYS A 210 -34.14 -24.45 4.12
C LYS A 210 -32.66 -24.44 3.73
N THR A 211 -32.31 -23.72 2.68
CA THR A 211 -30.90 -23.53 2.25
C THR A 211 -30.05 -22.89 3.37
N LEU A 212 -30.61 -21.90 4.08
CA LEU A 212 -29.94 -21.26 5.21
C LEU A 212 -29.72 -22.24 6.39
N VAL A 213 -30.75 -23.04 6.71
CA VAL A 213 -30.66 -24.04 7.80
C VAL A 213 -29.61 -25.10 7.47
N GLU A 214 -29.59 -25.62 6.26
CA GLU A 214 -28.58 -26.58 5.79
C GLU A 214 -27.16 -25.99 5.91
N ALA A 215 -26.95 -24.79 5.36
CA ALA A 215 -25.66 -24.11 5.43
C ALA A 215 -25.20 -23.80 6.87
N ALA A 216 -26.12 -23.46 7.77
CA ALA A 216 -25.80 -23.22 9.18
C ALA A 216 -25.45 -24.52 9.92
N ALA A 217 -26.21 -25.60 9.67
CA ALA A 217 -25.99 -26.90 10.29
C ALA A 217 -24.62 -27.50 9.94
N GLU A 218 -24.13 -27.30 8.70
CA GLU A 218 -22.83 -27.80 8.24
C GLU A 218 -21.61 -27.32 9.07
N ASN A 219 -21.78 -26.28 9.88
CA ASN A 219 -20.68 -25.68 10.66
C ASN A 219 -20.53 -26.24 12.08
N ASP A 220 -21.39 -27.16 12.47
CA ASP A 220 -21.37 -27.75 13.83
C ASP A 220 -21.96 -29.17 13.82
N GLU A 221 -21.22 -30.15 14.38
CA GLU A 221 -21.65 -31.56 14.41
C GLU A 221 -23.00 -31.73 15.13
N THR A 222 -23.20 -31.02 16.23
CA THR A 222 -24.46 -31.11 17.02
C THR A 222 -25.66 -30.52 16.28
N LEU A 223 -25.43 -29.40 15.57
CA LEU A 223 -26.46 -28.80 14.73
C LEU A 223 -26.79 -29.67 13.53
N MET A 224 -25.79 -30.33 12.96
CA MET A 224 -25.96 -31.26 11.85
C MET A 224 -26.77 -32.50 12.28
N GLU A 225 -26.45 -33.13 13.44
CA GLU A 225 -27.19 -34.27 14.00
C GLU A 225 -28.65 -33.88 14.22
N LYS A 226 -28.89 -32.72 14.84
CA LYS A 226 -30.27 -32.22 15.08
C LYS A 226 -31.01 -31.95 13.80
N PHE A 227 -30.36 -31.37 12.79
CA PHE A 227 -30.98 -31.14 11.49
C PHE A 227 -31.42 -32.44 10.81
N PHE A 228 -30.61 -33.50 10.89
CA PHE A 228 -30.98 -34.82 10.37
C PHE A 228 -32.15 -35.48 11.11
N GLU A 229 -32.33 -35.17 12.40
CA GLU A 229 -33.42 -35.72 13.22
C GLU A 229 -34.75 -34.93 13.07
N GLU A 230 -34.66 -33.60 13.06
CA GLU A 230 -35.82 -32.70 13.17
C GLU A 230 -36.09 -31.92 11.87
N GLU A 231 -35.18 -31.93 10.90
CA GLU A 231 -35.21 -31.10 9.68
C GLU A 231 -35.36 -29.58 9.95
N ALA A 232 -35.08 -29.14 11.18
CA ALA A 232 -35.21 -27.77 11.63
C ALA A 232 -34.20 -27.41 12.69
N LEU A 233 -33.87 -26.11 12.77
CA LEU A 233 -33.11 -25.50 13.86
C LEU A 233 -33.88 -24.35 14.48
N SER A 234 -33.78 -24.15 15.79
CA SER A 234 -34.30 -22.94 16.44
C SER A 234 -33.56 -21.69 15.96
N GLU A 235 -34.17 -20.53 16.17
CA GLU A 235 -33.54 -19.24 15.79
C GLU A 235 -32.15 -19.06 16.43
N ASP A 236 -31.95 -19.41 17.71
CA ASP A 236 -30.68 -19.29 18.39
C ASP A 236 -29.64 -20.25 17.85
N GLU A 237 -30.01 -21.49 17.53
CA GLU A 237 -29.14 -22.47 16.88
C GLU A 237 -28.74 -22.04 15.46
N LEU A 238 -29.69 -21.48 14.73
CA LEU A 238 -29.44 -20.95 13.38
C LEU A 238 -28.45 -19.77 13.44
N ARG A 239 -28.61 -18.87 14.39
CA ARG A 239 -27.68 -17.77 14.66
C ARG A 239 -26.28 -18.29 15.03
N GLU A 240 -26.19 -19.32 15.85
CA GLU A 240 -24.94 -19.97 16.24
C GLU A 240 -24.24 -20.62 15.05
N GLY A 241 -24.95 -21.38 14.22
CA GLY A 241 -24.41 -21.99 13.00
C GLY A 241 -23.91 -20.95 12.01
N ILE A 242 -24.65 -19.87 11.79
CA ILE A 242 -24.20 -18.74 10.93
C ILE A 242 -22.94 -18.09 11.51
N ARG A 243 -22.86 -17.89 12.84
CA ARG A 243 -21.68 -17.32 13.49
C ARG A 243 -20.43 -18.17 13.26
N LYS A 244 -20.53 -19.48 13.45
CA LYS A 244 -19.44 -20.44 13.18
C LYS A 244 -19.04 -20.42 11.72
N GLY A 245 -20.03 -20.40 10.82
CA GLY A 245 -19.80 -20.29 9.36
C GLY A 245 -19.14 -18.99 8.93
N LEU A 246 -19.41 -17.88 9.61
CA LEU A 246 -18.69 -16.61 9.40
C LEU A 246 -17.22 -16.74 9.80
N VAL A 247 -16.91 -17.29 10.97
CA VAL A 247 -15.53 -17.46 11.45
C VAL A 247 -14.72 -18.36 10.51
N THR A 248 -15.30 -19.46 10.05
CA THR A 248 -14.65 -20.42 9.12
C THR A 248 -14.68 -19.97 7.67
N ARG A 249 -15.42 -18.89 7.35
CA ARG A 249 -15.67 -18.40 5.99
C ARG A 249 -16.36 -19.46 5.09
N SER A 250 -17.16 -20.29 5.64
CA SER A 250 -18.01 -21.25 4.92
C SER A 250 -19.35 -20.63 4.49
N ILE A 251 -19.81 -19.58 5.20
CA ILE A 251 -21.01 -18.82 4.87
C ILE A 251 -20.65 -17.34 4.68
N PHE A 252 -21.20 -16.75 3.62
CA PHE A 252 -21.25 -15.30 3.38
C PHE A 252 -22.70 -14.84 3.35
N PRO A 253 -23.26 -14.34 4.47
CA PRO A 253 -24.63 -13.88 4.53
C PRO A 253 -24.87 -12.72 3.58
N VAL A 254 -26.01 -12.74 2.86
CA VAL A 254 -26.42 -11.68 1.93
C VAL A 254 -27.64 -10.96 2.47
N PHE A 255 -27.49 -9.65 2.69
CA PHE A 255 -28.54 -8.74 3.16
C PHE A 255 -28.97 -7.77 2.07
N CYS A 256 -30.11 -7.12 2.31
CA CYS A 256 -30.75 -6.16 1.43
C CYS A 256 -30.99 -4.86 2.17
N VAL A 257 -30.65 -3.71 1.56
CA VAL A 257 -30.97 -2.39 2.11
C VAL A 257 -31.25 -1.37 1.01
N CYS A 258 -31.96 -0.31 1.38
CA CYS A 258 -31.95 0.96 0.70
C CYS A 258 -31.46 2.02 1.70
N ALA A 259 -30.13 2.18 1.79
CA ALA A 259 -29.51 3.05 2.77
C ALA A 259 -29.97 4.52 2.63
N GLY A 260 -30.24 4.97 1.41
CA GLY A 260 -30.77 6.32 1.13
C GLY A 260 -32.09 6.62 1.81
N LYS A 261 -32.93 5.62 2.04
CA LYS A 261 -34.25 5.74 2.66
C LYS A 261 -34.35 5.10 4.06
N ASP A 262 -33.22 4.71 4.65
CA ASP A 262 -33.18 4.00 5.96
C ASP A 262 -34.03 2.72 5.99
N MET A 263 -34.13 2.02 4.85
CA MET A 263 -34.88 0.74 4.77
C MET A 263 -33.89 -0.42 4.93
N GLY A 264 -34.17 -1.35 5.86
CA GLY A 264 -33.35 -2.52 6.15
C GLY A 264 -32.16 -2.27 7.11
N VAL A 265 -31.75 -1.02 7.33
CA VAL A 265 -30.54 -0.67 8.09
C VAL A 265 -30.61 -1.12 9.55
N ARG A 266 -31.76 -0.93 10.22
CA ARG A 266 -31.98 -1.34 11.63
C ARG A 266 -31.88 -2.85 11.81
N ARG A 267 -32.43 -3.62 10.87
CA ARG A 267 -32.32 -5.07 10.89
C ARG A 267 -30.87 -5.56 10.64
N LEU A 268 -30.15 -4.87 9.78
CA LEU A 268 -28.71 -5.12 9.63
C LEU A 268 -27.95 -4.86 10.95
N MET A 269 -28.20 -3.73 11.62
CA MET A 269 -27.55 -3.42 12.91
C MET A 269 -27.88 -4.47 13.99
N GLU A 270 -29.11 -4.97 14.00
CA GLU A 270 -29.50 -6.05 14.91
C GLU A 270 -28.70 -7.32 14.64
N PHE A 271 -28.58 -7.73 13.37
CA PHE A 271 -27.78 -8.88 12.99
C PHE A 271 -26.30 -8.70 13.33
N LEU A 272 -25.72 -7.53 13.04
CA LEU A 272 -24.34 -7.21 13.39
C LEU A 272 -24.10 -7.25 14.90
N GLY A 273 -25.07 -6.82 15.71
CA GLY A 273 -24.96 -6.88 17.16
C GLY A 273 -25.08 -8.29 17.74
N ASN A 274 -25.94 -9.14 17.18
CA ASN A 274 -26.35 -10.41 17.79
C ASN A 274 -25.70 -11.66 17.15
N VAL A 275 -25.39 -11.62 15.84
CA VAL A 275 -24.96 -12.81 15.11
C VAL A 275 -23.46 -12.79 14.79
N VAL A 276 -22.88 -11.67 14.41
CA VAL A 276 -21.45 -11.66 14.04
C VAL A 276 -20.54 -12.02 15.22
N PRO A 277 -19.37 -12.65 14.95
CA PRO A 277 -18.49 -13.11 16.00
C PRO A 277 -18.00 -11.98 16.92
N PHE A 278 -17.74 -12.29 18.18
CA PHE A 278 -17.01 -11.43 19.10
C PHE A 278 -15.50 -11.48 18.84
N VAL A 279 -14.78 -10.49 19.34
CA VAL A 279 -13.32 -10.45 19.24
C VAL A 279 -12.68 -11.75 19.77
N SER A 280 -13.22 -12.33 20.86
CA SER A 280 -12.74 -13.57 21.48
C SER A 280 -12.99 -14.84 20.65
N GLU A 281 -13.93 -14.80 19.70
CA GLU A 281 -14.26 -15.93 18.81
C GLU A 281 -13.45 -15.91 17.52
N MET A 282 -12.75 -14.81 17.26
CA MET A 282 -11.88 -14.68 16.10
C MET A 282 -10.53 -15.38 16.32
N PRO A 283 -9.82 -15.77 15.24
CA PRO A 283 -8.46 -16.27 15.35
C PRO A 283 -7.59 -15.31 16.18
N LYS A 284 -6.82 -15.87 17.09
CA LYS A 284 -5.98 -15.09 17.98
C LYS A 284 -4.92 -14.33 17.21
N LEU A 285 -4.68 -13.08 17.63
CA LEU A 285 -3.61 -12.26 17.11
C LEU A 285 -2.27 -12.73 17.72
N HIS A 286 -1.19 -12.46 17.01
CA HIS A 286 0.17 -12.75 17.49
C HIS A 286 0.97 -11.45 17.52
N ASN A 287 1.84 -11.34 18.51
CA ASN A 287 2.83 -10.27 18.53
C ASN A 287 4.06 -10.65 17.68
N THR A 288 5.03 -9.76 17.55
CA THR A 288 6.25 -9.99 16.77
C THR A 288 7.12 -11.14 17.27
N ARG A 289 6.88 -11.64 18.50
CA ARG A 289 7.56 -12.81 19.08
C ARG A 289 6.79 -14.11 18.82
N GLY A 290 5.64 -14.05 18.15
CA GLY A 290 4.78 -15.21 17.89
C GLY A 290 3.91 -15.63 19.08
N GLU A 291 3.82 -14.83 20.13
CA GLU A 291 2.97 -15.11 21.29
C GLU A 291 1.51 -14.79 20.95
N GLU A 292 0.60 -15.69 21.32
CA GLU A 292 -0.84 -15.47 21.16
C GLU A 292 -1.35 -14.39 22.11
N ILE A 293 -2.07 -13.42 21.55
CA ILE A 293 -2.67 -12.33 22.29
C ILE A 293 -4.18 -12.56 22.40
N VAL A 294 -4.65 -12.56 23.64
CA VAL A 294 -6.07 -12.64 23.94
C VAL A 294 -6.58 -11.24 24.31
N ALA A 295 -7.68 -10.84 23.71
CA ALA A 295 -8.37 -9.60 24.08
C ALA A 295 -9.06 -9.80 25.46
N ASP A 296 -8.31 -9.56 26.52
CA ASP A 296 -8.77 -9.66 27.92
C ASP A 296 -8.65 -8.30 28.60
N SER A 297 -9.76 -7.79 29.12
CA SER A 297 -9.82 -6.50 29.83
C SER A 297 -9.05 -6.51 31.18
N ASN A 298 -8.69 -7.68 31.69
CA ASN A 298 -7.86 -7.84 32.88
C ASN A 298 -6.41 -8.20 32.55
N GLY A 299 -6.08 -8.33 31.27
CA GLY A 299 -4.72 -8.59 30.78
C GLY A 299 -3.80 -7.36 30.90
N PRO A 300 -2.53 -7.51 30.48
CA PRO A 300 -1.59 -6.41 30.46
C PRO A 300 -2.05 -5.32 29.47
N GLU A 301 -1.80 -4.07 29.82
CA GLU A 301 -2.18 -2.92 29.00
C GLU A 301 -1.35 -2.88 27.72
N SER A 302 -1.99 -2.97 26.56
CA SER A 302 -1.36 -2.84 25.25
C SER A 302 -2.29 -2.23 24.24
N VAL A 303 -1.80 -1.23 23.49
CA VAL A 303 -2.57 -0.42 22.56
C VAL A 303 -1.82 -0.30 21.22
N TYR A 304 -2.49 -0.56 20.12
CA TYR A 304 -1.93 -0.44 18.78
C TYR A 304 -2.50 0.79 18.05
N PHE A 305 -1.61 1.67 17.63
CA PHE A 305 -1.96 2.90 16.91
C PHE A 305 -1.95 2.64 15.40
N PHE A 306 -3.13 2.53 14.81
CA PHE A 306 -3.27 2.08 13.41
C PHE A 306 -3.48 3.21 12.41
N LYS A 307 -3.81 4.42 12.86
CA LYS A 307 -4.10 5.56 11.98
C LYS A 307 -3.79 6.88 12.65
N THR A 308 -3.24 7.81 11.88
CA THR A 308 -3.15 9.23 12.23
C THR A 308 -4.05 10.02 11.30
N GLY A 309 -4.83 10.96 11.82
CA GLY A 309 -5.61 11.94 11.04
C GLY A 309 -4.99 13.33 11.22
N LEU A 310 -4.87 14.06 10.11
CA LEU A 310 -4.41 15.46 10.13
C LEU A 310 -5.63 16.38 9.99
N GLU A 311 -6.16 16.85 11.11
CA GLU A 311 -7.38 17.64 11.12
C GLU A 311 -7.09 19.14 11.26
N PRO A 312 -7.77 19.99 10.48
CA PRO A 312 -7.68 21.44 10.64
C PRO A 312 -8.04 21.84 12.08
N HIS A 313 -7.26 22.77 12.66
CA HIS A 313 -7.45 23.35 14.00
C HIS A 313 -7.19 22.42 15.20
N ILE A 314 -7.14 21.10 15.02
CA ILE A 314 -6.87 20.11 16.08
C ILE A 314 -5.44 19.60 15.98
N GLY A 315 -4.94 19.44 14.75
CA GLY A 315 -3.65 18.83 14.45
C GLY A 315 -3.74 17.32 14.31
N GLU A 316 -2.77 16.60 14.86
CA GLU A 316 -2.72 15.14 14.78
C GLU A 316 -3.74 14.50 15.74
N VAL A 317 -4.58 13.62 15.19
CA VAL A 317 -5.49 12.75 15.92
C VAL A 317 -5.00 11.31 15.74
N SER A 318 -4.69 10.64 16.83
CA SER A 318 -4.17 9.27 16.81
C SER A 318 -5.28 8.28 17.16
N TYR A 319 -5.59 7.38 16.22
CA TYR A 319 -6.58 6.33 16.36
C TYR A 319 -5.92 5.03 16.79
N PHE A 320 -6.52 4.33 17.74
CA PHE A 320 -5.96 3.13 18.30
C PHE A 320 -7.00 2.04 18.57
N LYS A 321 -6.53 0.78 18.62
CA LYS A 321 -7.25 -0.37 19.14
C LYS A 321 -6.61 -0.82 20.44
N VAL A 322 -7.41 -1.06 21.47
CA VAL A 322 -6.93 -1.68 22.72
C VAL A 322 -6.78 -3.18 22.46
N MET A 323 -5.54 -3.66 22.50
CA MET A 323 -5.23 -5.05 22.19
C MET A 323 -5.45 -5.96 23.38
N SER A 324 -5.14 -5.46 24.59
CA SER A 324 -5.33 -6.13 25.88
C SER A 324 -5.39 -5.09 26.99
N GLY A 325 -5.96 -5.46 28.12
CA GLY A 325 -6.11 -4.59 29.28
C GLY A 325 -7.18 -3.52 29.08
N LYS A 326 -6.93 -2.38 29.66
CA LYS A 326 -7.78 -1.19 29.62
C LYS A 326 -6.91 0.05 29.45
N ILE A 327 -7.43 1.05 28.79
CA ILE A 327 -6.77 2.36 28.64
C ILE A 327 -7.64 3.45 29.24
N LYS A 328 -7.04 4.34 30.02
CA LYS A 328 -7.71 5.48 30.69
C LYS A 328 -7.05 6.80 30.33
N SER A 329 -7.81 7.85 30.45
CA SER A 329 -7.25 9.20 30.41
C SER A 329 -6.27 9.40 31.57
N GLY A 330 -5.04 9.80 31.25
CA GLY A 330 -3.97 10.02 32.22
C GLY A 330 -2.96 8.88 32.38
N ASP A 331 -3.16 7.74 31.70
CA ASP A 331 -2.23 6.61 31.74
C ASP A 331 -0.87 6.98 31.13
N ASP A 332 0.18 6.46 31.76
CA ASP A 332 1.56 6.59 31.28
C ASP A 332 1.98 5.26 30.61
N LEU A 333 2.16 5.30 29.29
CA LEU A 333 2.53 4.15 28.47
C LEU A 333 3.93 4.31 27.89
N THR A 334 4.55 3.19 27.55
CA THR A 334 5.85 3.16 26.86
C THR A 334 5.66 2.73 25.40
N ASN A 335 6.18 3.50 24.47
CA ASN A 335 6.21 3.17 23.07
C ASN A 335 7.26 2.06 22.83
N ALA A 336 6.81 0.87 22.50
CA ALA A 336 7.69 -0.30 22.29
C ALA A 336 8.59 -0.17 21.05
N ASP A 337 8.19 0.64 20.07
CA ASP A 337 8.91 0.85 18.83
C ASP A 337 10.00 1.91 18.96
N ARG A 338 9.81 2.89 19.83
CA ARG A 338 10.67 4.07 19.97
C ARG A 338 11.34 4.22 21.33
N GLY A 339 10.88 3.49 22.34
CA GLY A 339 11.39 3.55 23.72
C GLY A 339 10.96 4.81 24.48
N SER A 340 10.16 5.69 23.88
CA SER A 340 9.69 6.93 24.50
C SER A 340 8.50 6.67 25.44
N LYS A 341 8.37 7.50 26.47
CA LYS A 341 7.21 7.50 27.36
C LYS A 341 6.17 8.51 26.89
N GLU A 342 4.93 8.06 26.83
CA GLU A 342 3.78 8.86 26.44
C GLU A 342 2.73 8.88 27.55
N ARG A 343 2.23 10.08 27.84
CA ARG A 343 1.06 10.24 28.70
C ARG A 343 -0.17 10.41 27.82
N ILE A 344 -1.11 9.49 28.00
CA ILE A 344 -2.38 9.53 27.27
C ILE A 344 -3.24 10.67 27.85
N GLY A 345 -3.60 11.61 27.00
CA GLY A 345 -4.52 12.68 27.36
C GLY A 345 -5.97 12.20 27.44
N GLN A 346 -6.91 13.07 27.09
CA GLN A 346 -8.32 12.67 26.97
C GLN A 346 -8.46 11.62 25.85
N ILE A 347 -9.16 10.54 26.14
CA ILE A 347 -9.56 9.53 25.14
C ILE A 347 -11.00 9.74 24.72
N PHE A 348 -11.31 9.33 23.49
CA PHE A 348 -12.60 9.55 22.87
C PHE A 348 -13.11 8.28 22.18
N ALA A 349 -14.41 8.06 22.25
CA ALA A 349 -15.11 7.22 21.30
C ALA A 349 -15.32 8.01 19.99
N CYS A 350 -15.02 7.37 18.85
CA CYS A 350 -15.08 8.03 17.55
C CYS A 350 -16.52 8.13 17.05
N ALA A 351 -16.90 9.27 16.50
CA ALA A 351 -18.19 9.53 15.86
C ALA A 351 -18.00 10.34 14.56
N GLY A 352 -17.08 9.86 13.70
CA GLY A 352 -16.68 10.55 12.48
C GLY A 352 -16.00 11.89 12.82
N ALA A 353 -16.51 12.99 12.26
CA ALA A 353 -16.03 14.34 12.56
C ALA A 353 -16.18 14.72 14.06
N ASN A 354 -17.06 14.05 14.80
CA ASN A 354 -17.29 14.30 16.21
C ASN A 354 -16.54 13.28 17.09
N ARG A 355 -16.27 13.67 18.35
CA ARG A 355 -15.62 12.81 19.35
C ARG A 355 -16.37 12.92 20.66
N ILE A 356 -16.65 11.77 21.26
CA ILE A 356 -17.35 11.68 22.54
C ILE A 356 -16.33 11.34 23.61
N PRO A 357 -16.05 12.23 24.60
CA PRO A 357 -15.14 11.92 25.67
C PRO A 357 -15.57 10.68 26.45
N VAL A 358 -14.63 9.81 26.77
CA VAL A 358 -14.82 8.62 27.60
C VAL A 358 -13.70 8.52 28.62
N ASP A 359 -13.97 7.87 29.74
CA ASP A 359 -13.00 7.71 30.82
C ASP A 359 -12.10 6.48 30.61
N GLU A 360 -12.65 5.43 30.00
CA GLU A 360 -12.01 4.13 29.85
C GLU A 360 -12.45 3.45 28.54
N LEU A 361 -11.52 2.75 27.87
CA LEU A 361 -11.78 1.80 26.80
C LEU A 361 -11.10 0.47 27.14
N VAL A 362 -11.75 -0.65 26.80
CA VAL A 362 -11.31 -2.00 27.16
C VAL A 362 -10.75 -2.76 25.96
N ALA A 363 -10.11 -3.90 26.20
CA ALA A 363 -9.60 -4.80 25.17
C ALA A 363 -10.64 -5.08 24.07
N GLY A 364 -10.24 -4.93 22.82
CA GLY A 364 -11.09 -5.05 21.65
C GLY A 364 -11.72 -3.74 21.17
N ASP A 365 -11.71 -2.69 22.00
CA ASP A 365 -12.34 -1.41 21.64
C ASP A 365 -11.44 -0.52 20.78
N ILE A 366 -12.07 0.37 20.01
CA ILE A 366 -11.40 1.36 19.15
C ILE A 366 -11.74 2.74 19.67
N GLY A 367 -10.71 3.57 19.77
CA GLY A 367 -10.84 4.97 20.17
C GLY A 367 -9.82 5.87 19.51
N CYS A 368 -9.81 7.13 19.93
CA CYS A 368 -8.78 8.07 19.52
C CYS A 368 -8.35 9.00 20.66
N THR A 369 -7.21 9.61 20.50
CA THR A 369 -6.67 10.63 21.38
C THR A 369 -5.93 11.70 20.58
N VAL A 370 -5.56 12.79 21.21
CA VAL A 370 -4.89 13.92 20.57
C VAL A 370 -3.65 14.35 21.37
N LYS A 371 -2.77 15.11 20.74
CA LYS A 371 -1.60 15.73 21.40
C LYS A 371 -0.58 14.72 21.94
N LEU A 372 -0.39 13.59 21.30
CA LEU A 372 0.73 12.69 21.56
C LEU A 372 2.04 13.33 21.03
N LYS A 373 3.15 13.05 21.69
CA LYS A 373 4.45 13.68 21.37
C LYS A 373 5.23 12.89 20.32
N ASP A 374 5.31 11.58 20.50
CA ASP A 374 6.20 10.71 19.72
C ASP A 374 5.53 9.37 19.39
N VAL A 375 4.27 9.43 18.94
CA VAL A 375 3.52 8.25 18.48
C VAL A 375 3.25 8.38 16.99
N LYS A 376 3.51 7.31 16.25
CA LYS A 376 3.28 7.23 14.81
C LYS A 376 2.35 6.07 14.47
N THR A 377 1.76 6.12 13.28
CA THR A 377 0.97 5.02 12.73
C THR A 377 1.82 3.73 12.72
N GLY A 378 1.28 2.66 13.25
CA GLY A 378 1.95 1.35 13.41
C GLY A 378 2.62 1.14 14.76
N ASN A 379 2.69 2.15 15.65
CA ASN A 379 3.34 1.99 16.95
C ASN A 379 2.47 1.20 17.94
N THR A 380 3.15 0.45 18.81
CA THR A 380 2.57 -0.23 19.97
C THR A 380 2.97 0.51 21.25
N LEU A 381 1.99 0.84 22.08
CA LEU A 381 2.23 1.40 23.41
C LEU A 381 1.76 0.44 24.49
N ASN A 382 2.58 0.23 25.50
CA ASN A 382 2.36 -0.74 26.56
C ASN A 382 2.38 -0.12 27.97
N GLY A 383 1.61 -0.70 28.85
CA GLY A 383 1.71 -0.47 30.29
C GLY A 383 3.02 -1.03 30.87
N LYS A 384 3.22 -0.83 32.17
CA LYS A 384 4.50 -1.07 32.84
C LYS A 384 5.00 -2.52 32.75
N ASP A 385 4.09 -3.50 32.73
CA ASP A 385 4.41 -4.93 32.80
C ASP A 385 4.18 -5.66 31.45
N CYS A 386 4.18 -4.92 30.35
CA CYS A 386 3.98 -5.44 29.00
C CYS A 386 5.10 -4.98 28.07
N GLU A 387 5.64 -5.90 27.27
CA GLU A 387 6.68 -5.65 26.28
C GLU A 387 6.25 -6.09 24.86
N TRP A 388 4.96 -6.17 24.63
CA TRP A 388 4.46 -6.60 23.34
C TRP A 388 4.73 -5.58 22.26
N ARG A 389 4.87 -6.08 21.04
CA ARG A 389 4.99 -5.30 19.83
C ARG A 389 4.20 -5.98 18.73
N PHE A 390 3.43 -5.21 17.98
CA PHE A 390 2.68 -5.71 16.82
C PHE A 390 3.38 -5.31 15.54
N ASP A 391 3.21 -6.13 14.50
CA ASP A 391 3.75 -5.86 13.18
C ASP A 391 3.09 -4.63 12.56
N PHE A 392 3.87 -3.89 11.78
CA PHE A 392 3.32 -2.84 10.93
C PHE A 392 2.41 -3.44 9.86
N ILE A 393 1.31 -2.75 9.57
CA ILE A 393 0.40 -3.15 8.50
C ILE A 393 1.16 -3.16 7.17
N LYS A 394 1.07 -4.27 6.44
CA LYS A 394 1.69 -4.42 5.14
C LYS A 394 0.76 -3.88 4.05
N TYR A 395 1.21 -2.83 3.39
CA TYR A 395 0.51 -2.22 2.27
C TYR A 395 1.03 -2.74 0.93
N PRO A 396 0.22 -2.67 -0.15
CA PRO A 396 0.68 -3.01 -1.48
C PRO A 396 1.75 -2.03 -1.96
N ASN A 397 2.62 -2.52 -2.84
CA ASN A 397 3.59 -1.66 -3.49
C ASN A 397 2.91 -0.55 -4.28
N PRO A 398 3.49 0.66 -4.32
CA PRO A 398 2.94 1.75 -5.10
C PRO A 398 2.98 1.44 -6.60
N LYS A 399 1.95 1.85 -7.31
CA LYS A 399 1.77 1.59 -8.76
C LYS A 399 2.05 2.82 -9.62
N PHE A 400 2.15 4.00 -9.01
CA PHE A 400 2.30 5.26 -9.70
C PHE A 400 3.31 6.18 -9.00
N SER A 401 4.18 6.84 -9.77
CA SER A 401 5.23 7.70 -9.22
C SER A 401 5.36 8.99 -10.02
N ARG A 402 5.72 10.07 -9.32
CA ARG A 402 6.10 11.36 -9.89
C ARG A 402 7.23 11.98 -9.07
N ALA A 403 8.08 12.73 -9.72
CA ALA A 403 8.96 13.66 -9.02
C ALA A 403 8.16 14.89 -8.61
N ILE A 404 8.41 15.41 -7.42
CA ILE A 404 7.73 16.59 -6.87
C ILE A 404 8.76 17.64 -6.47
N LYS A 405 8.46 18.89 -6.79
CA LYS A 405 9.24 20.03 -6.30
C LYS A 405 8.35 21.20 -5.91
N ALA A 406 8.79 22.00 -4.95
CA ALA A 406 8.17 23.27 -4.67
C ALA A 406 8.43 24.25 -5.83
N VAL A 407 7.45 25.05 -6.20
CA VAL A 407 7.63 26.11 -7.20
C VAL A 407 8.63 27.16 -6.67
N ASN A 408 8.54 27.50 -5.38
CA ASN A 408 9.51 28.30 -4.68
C ASN A 408 10.52 27.40 -3.97
N THR A 409 11.77 27.42 -4.39
CA THR A 409 12.86 26.59 -3.82
C THR A 409 13.09 26.81 -2.32
N ALA A 410 12.78 28.01 -1.81
CA ALA A 410 12.88 28.30 -0.36
C ALA A 410 11.86 27.50 0.48
N GLU A 411 10.84 26.92 -0.12
CA GLU A 411 9.82 26.11 0.56
C GLU A 411 10.09 24.60 0.53
N THR A 412 11.25 24.16 0.02
CA THR A 412 11.60 22.75 -0.11
C THR A 412 11.56 21.99 1.23
N GLU A 413 12.07 22.57 2.30
CA GLU A 413 12.03 21.95 3.65
C GLU A 413 10.61 21.84 4.19
N LYS A 414 9.78 22.86 3.95
CA LYS A 414 8.36 22.86 4.31
C LYS A 414 7.61 21.78 3.55
N LEU A 415 7.89 21.61 2.25
CA LEU A 415 7.34 20.54 1.44
C LEU A 415 7.69 19.16 1.98
N MET A 416 8.96 18.93 2.31
CA MET A 416 9.39 17.64 2.88
C MET A 416 8.70 17.34 4.21
N SER A 417 8.60 18.32 5.09
CA SER A 417 7.90 18.17 6.37
C SER A 417 6.41 17.85 6.18
N ALA A 418 5.76 18.49 5.21
CA ALA A 418 4.36 18.22 4.88
C ALA A 418 4.17 16.79 4.32
N LEU A 419 5.03 16.36 3.39
CA LEU A 419 5.00 15.02 2.82
C LEU A 419 5.19 13.92 3.86
N LEU A 420 6.10 14.10 4.81
CA LEU A 420 6.32 13.14 5.90
C LEU A 420 5.12 13.05 6.85
N ARG A 421 4.44 14.16 7.15
CA ARG A 421 3.19 14.14 7.93
C ARG A 421 2.08 13.41 7.17
N MET A 422 1.93 13.68 5.87
CA MET A 422 0.92 13.02 5.04
C MET A 422 1.18 11.51 4.91
N HIS A 423 2.44 11.08 4.87
CA HIS A 423 2.80 9.66 4.94
C HIS A 423 2.36 8.99 6.25
N GLN A 424 2.38 9.70 7.38
CA GLN A 424 1.87 9.17 8.65
C GLN A 424 0.35 8.99 8.64
N GLU A 425 -0.38 9.82 7.91
CA GLU A 425 -1.83 9.72 7.76
C GLU A 425 -2.23 8.63 6.77
N ASP A 426 -1.51 8.54 5.66
CA ASP A 426 -1.68 7.47 4.66
C ASP A 426 -0.31 6.85 4.32
N PRO A 427 0.03 5.71 4.92
CA PRO A 427 1.30 5.03 4.69
C PRO A 427 1.51 4.52 3.26
N THR A 428 0.48 4.56 2.40
CA THR A 428 0.60 4.21 0.98
C THR A 428 1.13 5.35 0.11
N TRP A 429 1.22 6.59 0.62
CA TRP A 429 2.05 7.64 0.04
C TRP A 429 3.50 7.45 0.48
N LEU A 430 4.33 7.01 -0.42
CA LEU A 430 5.76 6.87 -0.16
C LEU A 430 6.53 8.09 -0.68
N VAL A 431 7.48 8.54 0.11
CA VAL A 431 8.34 9.70 -0.21
C VAL A 431 9.79 9.27 -0.16
N GLU A 432 10.53 9.54 -1.21
CA GLU A 432 11.94 9.21 -1.34
C GLU A 432 12.73 10.42 -1.85
N GLN A 433 13.80 10.79 -1.16
CA GLN A 433 14.79 11.71 -1.70
C GLN A 433 15.89 10.91 -2.40
N SER A 434 15.85 10.87 -3.72
CA SER A 434 16.87 10.21 -4.51
C SER A 434 18.05 11.16 -4.76
N LYS A 435 19.18 10.90 -4.12
CA LYS A 435 20.43 11.63 -4.37
C LYS A 435 20.92 11.39 -5.79
N GLU A 436 20.81 10.15 -6.27
CA GLU A 436 21.18 9.75 -7.61
C GLU A 436 20.43 10.52 -8.69
N LEU A 437 19.11 10.55 -8.58
CA LEU A 437 18.23 11.20 -9.58
C LEU A 437 18.10 12.71 -9.33
N ARG A 438 18.62 13.22 -8.22
CA ARG A 438 18.44 14.61 -7.75
C ARG A 438 16.97 15.04 -7.75
N GLN A 439 16.09 14.12 -7.36
CA GLN A 439 14.64 14.32 -7.31
C GLN A 439 14.07 13.87 -5.97
N THR A 440 13.05 14.58 -5.49
CA THR A 440 12.12 14.06 -4.50
C THR A 440 11.02 13.31 -5.23
N ILE A 441 10.86 12.03 -4.97
CA ILE A 441 9.91 11.15 -5.63
C ILE A 441 8.79 10.84 -4.65
N VAL A 442 7.56 11.03 -5.10
CA VAL A 442 6.35 10.58 -4.41
C VAL A 442 5.72 9.44 -5.18
N ARG A 443 5.32 8.40 -4.45
CA ARG A 443 4.70 7.20 -5.01
C ARG A 443 3.36 6.95 -4.33
N GLY A 444 2.39 6.46 -5.08
CA GLY A 444 1.06 6.14 -4.60
C GLY A 444 0.41 5.00 -5.37
N GLN A 445 -0.84 4.69 -5.04
CA GLN A 445 -1.56 3.57 -5.63
C GLN A 445 -2.11 3.88 -7.03
N GLY A 446 -2.28 5.16 -7.38
CA GLY A 446 -2.74 5.59 -8.68
C GLY A 446 -2.56 7.09 -8.91
N GLU A 447 -2.99 7.56 -10.08
CA GLU A 447 -2.90 8.97 -10.43
C GLU A 447 -3.79 9.85 -9.55
N PHE A 448 -5.02 9.39 -9.25
CA PHE A 448 -5.95 10.11 -8.38
C PHE A 448 -5.41 10.26 -6.96
N HIS A 449 -4.69 9.26 -6.46
CA HIS A 449 -4.01 9.31 -5.17
C HIS A 449 -3.00 10.47 -5.12
N LEU A 450 -2.11 10.59 -6.11
CA LEU A 450 -1.14 11.70 -6.17
C LEU A 450 -1.80 13.07 -6.46
N ARG A 451 -2.87 13.11 -7.23
CA ARG A 451 -3.65 14.33 -7.45
C ARG A 451 -4.27 14.84 -6.15
N THR A 452 -4.74 13.93 -5.30
CA THR A 452 -5.25 14.25 -3.95
C THR A 452 -4.14 14.81 -3.05
N LEU A 453 -2.95 14.21 -3.09
CA LEU A 453 -1.76 14.71 -2.38
C LEU A 453 -1.45 16.16 -2.82
N LYS A 454 -1.42 16.42 -4.13
CA LYS A 454 -1.19 17.76 -4.69
C LYS A 454 -2.23 18.76 -4.18
N TRP A 455 -3.51 18.41 -4.29
CA TRP A 455 -4.61 19.28 -3.83
C TRP A 455 -4.43 19.69 -2.36
N ARG A 456 -4.06 18.72 -1.51
CA ARG A 456 -3.85 18.96 -0.08
C ARG A 456 -2.64 19.86 0.19
N LEU A 457 -1.53 19.66 -0.51
CA LEU A 457 -0.36 20.52 -0.42
C LEU A 457 -0.70 21.97 -0.81
N GLU A 458 -1.45 22.17 -1.89
CA GLU A 458 -1.81 23.49 -2.39
C GLU A 458 -2.88 24.18 -1.52
N ASN A 459 -3.90 23.44 -1.07
CA ASN A 459 -5.05 24.01 -0.36
C ASN A 459 -4.92 24.02 1.16
N ASN A 460 -4.35 22.98 1.77
CA ASN A 460 -4.18 22.91 3.22
C ASN A 460 -2.85 23.52 3.69
N GLU A 461 -1.74 23.14 3.04
CA GLU A 461 -0.40 23.58 3.41
C GLU A 461 0.02 24.90 2.74
N LYS A 462 -0.75 25.38 1.76
CA LYS A 462 -0.46 26.58 0.96
C LYS A 462 0.91 26.52 0.29
N LEU A 463 1.25 25.35 -0.25
CA LEU A 463 2.47 25.07 -0.98
C LEU A 463 2.17 24.87 -2.46
N ALA A 464 2.63 25.78 -3.32
CA ALA A 464 2.60 25.58 -4.76
C ALA A 464 3.64 24.53 -5.17
N ILE A 465 3.20 23.45 -5.81
CA ILE A 465 4.07 22.34 -6.23
C ILE A 465 3.95 22.04 -7.72
N LYS A 466 4.99 21.44 -8.26
CA LYS A 466 5.01 20.91 -9.62
C LYS A 466 5.37 19.44 -9.63
N PHE A 467 4.61 18.64 -10.37
CA PHE A 467 4.99 17.27 -10.70
C PHE A 467 5.82 17.22 -11.96
N GLU A 468 6.82 16.38 -11.97
CA GLU A 468 7.68 16.09 -13.11
C GLU A 468 7.78 14.56 -13.30
N PRO A 469 8.12 14.08 -14.50
CA PRO A 469 8.43 12.68 -14.70
C PRO A 469 9.59 12.23 -13.80
N THR A 470 9.51 11.02 -13.28
CA THR A 470 10.61 10.41 -12.54
C THR A 470 11.72 10.04 -13.51
N ARG A 471 12.95 10.46 -13.23
CA ARG A 471 14.12 10.05 -13.99
C ARG A 471 14.38 8.57 -13.82
N ILE A 472 14.99 7.95 -14.83
CA ILE A 472 15.35 6.52 -14.79
C ILE A 472 16.80 6.39 -14.27
N PRO A 473 17.06 5.52 -13.27
CA PRO A 473 18.40 5.31 -12.74
C PRO A 473 19.21 4.41 -13.68
N TYR A 474 19.67 4.97 -14.79
CA TYR A 474 20.56 4.27 -15.70
C TYR A 474 21.91 3.95 -15.04
N ARG A 475 22.64 3.00 -15.62
CA ARG A 475 24.03 2.67 -15.23
C ARG A 475 24.91 2.73 -16.47
N GLU A 476 26.20 2.92 -16.21
CA GLU A 476 27.22 2.84 -17.26
C GLU A 476 28.14 1.65 -17.01
N THR A 477 28.60 1.03 -18.08
CA THR A 477 29.59 -0.04 -18.05
C THR A 477 30.44 0.01 -19.30
N ILE A 478 31.45 -0.85 -19.37
CA ILE A 478 32.32 -0.98 -20.53
C ILE A 478 32.29 -2.38 -21.11
N THR A 479 32.63 -2.53 -22.38
CA THR A 479 32.50 -3.82 -23.08
C THR A 479 33.85 -4.38 -23.54
N LYS A 480 34.90 -3.58 -23.56
CA LYS A 480 36.25 -3.99 -23.95
C LYS A 480 37.30 -3.33 -23.07
N MET A 481 38.50 -3.86 -23.11
CA MET A 481 39.67 -3.28 -22.44
C MET A 481 40.14 -2.01 -23.15
N ALA A 482 40.56 -1.04 -22.37
CA ALA A 482 41.26 0.15 -22.85
C ALA A 482 42.31 0.64 -21.83
N ARG A 483 43.27 1.42 -22.30
CA ARG A 483 44.25 2.06 -21.43
C ARG A 483 44.24 3.57 -21.63
N ALA A 484 44.59 4.30 -20.59
CA ALA A 484 44.85 5.73 -20.69
C ALA A 484 45.86 6.14 -19.64
N GLU A 485 46.48 7.28 -19.92
CA GLU A 485 47.38 7.98 -19.01
C GLU A 485 46.95 9.43 -18.88
N TYR A 486 47.13 10.00 -17.71
CA TYR A 486 46.82 11.41 -17.50
C TYR A 486 47.82 12.03 -16.53
N ARG A 487 48.32 13.20 -16.89
CA ARG A 487 49.22 14.01 -16.08
C ARG A 487 48.52 15.26 -15.60
N HIS A 488 48.27 15.31 -14.29
CA HIS A 488 47.82 16.55 -13.64
C HIS A 488 49.02 17.39 -13.26
N LYS A 489 49.14 18.58 -13.83
CA LYS A 489 50.18 19.55 -13.51
C LYS A 489 49.53 20.94 -13.39
N LYS A 490 49.65 21.57 -12.22
CA LYS A 490 49.21 22.95 -12.00
C LYS A 490 50.25 23.68 -11.17
N GLN A 491 50.63 24.87 -11.63
CA GLN A 491 51.65 25.71 -10.97
C GLN A 491 51.00 27.09 -10.79
N SER A 492 50.66 27.46 -9.55
CA SER A 492 50.09 28.74 -9.18
C SER A 492 50.76 29.21 -7.91
N GLY A 493 51.88 29.94 -8.03
CA GLY A 493 52.58 30.67 -6.96
C GLY A 493 52.67 29.95 -5.61
N GLY A 494 53.69 29.09 -5.41
CA GLY A 494 53.88 28.26 -4.21
C GLY A 494 54.16 26.80 -4.57
N ALA A 495 53.86 25.84 -3.66
CA ALA A 495 54.00 24.42 -3.94
C ALA A 495 53.09 24.02 -5.13
N GLY A 496 53.65 23.44 -6.19
CA GLY A 496 52.90 22.98 -7.36
C GLY A 496 52.04 21.74 -7.09
N GLN A 497 51.26 21.37 -8.07
CA GLN A 497 50.50 20.11 -8.07
C GLN A 497 51.02 19.23 -9.20
N PHE A 498 51.44 18.01 -8.91
CA PHE A 498 51.92 17.06 -9.89
C PHE A 498 51.48 15.63 -9.54
N GLY A 499 50.90 14.93 -10.49
CA GLY A 499 50.59 13.51 -10.42
C GLY A 499 50.34 12.95 -11.81
N GLU A 500 50.93 11.80 -12.14
CA GLU A 500 50.70 11.12 -13.41
C GLU A 500 50.31 9.67 -13.11
N VAL A 501 49.22 9.22 -13.71
CA VAL A 501 48.66 7.88 -13.51
C VAL A 501 48.44 7.23 -14.86
N HIS A 502 48.93 6.01 -15.03
CA HIS A 502 48.69 5.14 -16.17
C HIS A 502 47.85 3.95 -15.71
N LEU A 503 46.72 3.74 -16.34
CA LEU A 503 45.81 2.66 -15.97
C LEU A 503 45.21 1.93 -17.17
N ILE A 504 44.76 0.71 -16.91
CA ILE A 504 43.99 -0.14 -17.80
C ILE A 504 42.62 -0.32 -17.16
N VAL A 505 41.58 -0.22 -17.96
CA VAL A 505 40.19 -0.59 -17.55
C VAL A 505 39.70 -1.75 -18.39
N GLU A 506 38.95 -2.65 -17.81
CA GLU A 506 38.28 -3.74 -18.51
C GLU A 506 36.95 -4.11 -17.84
N PRO A 507 36.02 -4.74 -18.57
CA PRO A 507 34.79 -5.28 -17.97
C PRO A 507 35.12 -6.29 -16.88
N TYR A 508 34.40 -6.27 -15.78
CA TYR A 508 34.53 -7.24 -14.71
C TYR A 508 33.26 -8.07 -14.54
N ALA A 509 33.44 -9.38 -14.45
CA ALA A 509 32.41 -10.31 -14.03
C ALA A 509 32.86 -11.08 -12.79
N GLU A 510 31.94 -11.39 -11.89
CA GLU A 510 32.26 -12.13 -10.67
C GLU A 510 32.90 -13.49 -10.99
N GLY A 511 33.99 -13.80 -10.26
CA GLY A 511 34.77 -15.03 -10.50
C GLY A 511 35.81 -14.92 -11.65
N MET A 512 35.91 -13.76 -12.28
CA MET A 512 36.92 -13.54 -13.32
C MET A 512 38.33 -13.62 -12.71
N PRO A 513 39.28 -14.44 -13.31
CA PRO A 513 40.62 -14.58 -12.78
C PRO A 513 41.43 -13.27 -12.86
N ASP A 514 42.38 -13.11 -11.97
CA ASP A 514 43.26 -11.96 -11.98
C ASP A 514 44.19 -11.97 -13.20
N PRO A 515 44.49 -10.82 -13.82
CA PRO A 515 45.29 -10.74 -15.02
C PRO A 515 46.76 -10.98 -14.73
N THR A 516 47.42 -11.65 -15.64
CA THR A 516 48.92 -11.84 -15.60
C THR A 516 49.67 -10.96 -16.60
N SER A 517 49.04 -10.68 -17.73
CA SER A 517 49.56 -9.75 -18.75
C SER A 517 48.46 -9.28 -19.70
N TYR A 518 48.70 -8.16 -20.36
CA TYR A 518 47.86 -7.64 -21.44
C TYR A 518 48.68 -7.36 -22.69
N LYS A 519 48.15 -7.69 -23.86
CA LYS A 519 48.68 -7.25 -25.16
C LYS A 519 47.85 -6.08 -25.68
N ILE A 520 48.44 -4.90 -25.76
CA ILE A 520 47.77 -3.68 -26.24
C ILE A 520 48.66 -3.08 -27.34
N ASN A 521 48.09 -2.93 -28.54
CA ASN A 521 48.83 -2.39 -29.73
C ASN A 521 50.18 -3.10 -30.00
N GLY A 522 50.22 -4.42 -29.82
CA GLY A 522 51.41 -5.23 -30.04
C GLY A 522 52.45 -5.21 -28.89
N GLN A 523 52.22 -4.45 -27.86
CA GLN A 523 53.06 -4.34 -26.67
C GLN A 523 52.48 -5.19 -25.53
N GLU A 524 53.30 -6.02 -24.88
CA GLU A 524 52.91 -6.84 -23.74
C GLU A 524 53.20 -6.10 -22.43
N PHE A 525 52.14 -5.95 -21.61
CA PHE A 525 52.19 -5.37 -20.26
C PHE A 525 52.03 -6.51 -19.25
N LYS A 526 53.12 -6.85 -18.53
CA LYS A 526 53.07 -7.81 -17.43
C LYS A 526 52.42 -7.16 -16.20
N ILE A 527 51.49 -7.83 -15.58
CA ILE A 527 50.82 -7.39 -14.38
C ILE A 527 51.42 -8.11 -13.18
N ASN A 528 52.00 -7.33 -12.26
CA ASN A 528 52.54 -7.82 -11.01
C ASN A 528 51.70 -7.24 -9.87
N ILE A 529 50.71 -8.00 -9.38
CA ILE A 529 49.74 -7.56 -8.40
C ILE A 529 50.43 -7.35 -7.05
N LYS A 530 50.48 -6.11 -6.59
CA LYS A 530 50.97 -5.71 -5.26
C LYS A 530 49.82 -5.47 -4.26
N GLY A 531 48.66 -5.16 -4.76
CA GLY A 531 47.43 -4.99 -3.96
C GLY A 531 46.22 -5.17 -4.84
N ARG A 532 45.19 -5.77 -4.27
CA ARG A 532 43.89 -6.00 -4.92
C ARG A 532 42.77 -5.68 -3.94
N GLU A 533 41.86 -4.82 -4.34
CA GLU A 533 40.66 -4.48 -3.59
C GLU A 533 39.43 -4.77 -4.46
N GLU A 534 38.46 -5.48 -3.90
CA GLU A 534 37.17 -5.73 -4.51
C GLU A 534 36.10 -4.99 -3.73
N ILE A 535 35.41 -4.04 -4.36
CA ILE A 535 34.50 -3.12 -3.75
C ILE A 535 33.11 -3.41 -4.28
N ASN A 536 32.19 -3.77 -3.39
CA ASN A 536 30.76 -3.80 -3.69
C ASN A 536 30.24 -2.35 -3.70
N LEU A 537 29.73 -1.91 -4.85
CA LEU A 537 29.24 -0.55 -5.01
C LEU A 537 27.86 -0.38 -4.37
N GLU A 538 27.63 0.74 -3.70
CA GLU A 538 26.35 1.04 -3.06
C GLU A 538 25.17 1.04 -4.06
N TRP A 539 25.43 1.40 -5.31
CA TRP A 539 24.46 1.41 -6.41
C TRP A 539 24.39 0.10 -7.22
N GLY A 540 24.99 -0.95 -6.68
CA GLY A 540 25.03 -2.29 -7.27
C GLY A 540 26.20 -2.49 -8.25
N GLY A 541 26.61 -3.73 -8.39
CA GLY A 541 27.82 -4.10 -9.15
C GLY A 541 29.10 -3.96 -8.35
N LYS A 542 30.24 -4.13 -9.04
CA LYS A 542 31.57 -4.18 -8.42
C LYS A 542 32.55 -3.28 -9.10
N LEU A 543 33.55 -2.80 -8.33
CA LEU A 543 34.83 -2.27 -8.78
C LEU A 543 35.91 -3.18 -8.25
N VAL A 544 36.80 -3.67 -9.14
CA VAL A 544 38.05 -4.33 -8.75
C VAL A 544 39.20 -3.40 -9.04
N PHE A 545 39.89 -3.00 -8.00
CA PHE A 545 41.08 -2.12 -8.09
C PHE A 545 42.37 -2.93 -7.86
N ILE A 546 43.27 -2.87 -8.81
CA ILE A 546 44.55 -3.57 -8.76
C ILE A 546 45.72 -2.55 -8.84
N ASN A 547 46.60 -2.61 -7.85
CA ASN A 547 47.89 -1.92 -7.88
C ASN A 547 48.93 -2.86 -8.43
N SER A 548 49.51 -2.50 -9.59
CA SER A 548 50.60 -3.20 -10.26
C SER A 548 51.79 -2.28 -10.56
N VAL A 549 51.91 -1.16 -9.85
CA VAL A 549 52.98 -0.19 -10.04
C VAL A 549 54.33 -0.79 -9.63
N VAL A 550 55.34 -0.75 -10.53
CA VAL A 550 56.69 -1.26 -10.29
C VAL A 550 57.70 -0.11 -10.16
N GLY A 551 58.88 -0.39 -9.56
CA GLY A 551 60.01 0.54 -9.50
C GLY A 551 59.80 1.81 -8.67
N GLY A 552 58.71 1.89 -7.85
CA GLY A 552 58.45 3.07 -7.04
C GLY A 552 57.97 4.31 -7.84
N ALA A 553 57.44 4.11 -9.05
CA ALA A 553 56.96 5.20 -9.92
C ALA A 553 55.88 6.04 -9.25
N ILE A 554 55.01 5.41 -8.42
CA ILE A 554 54.06 6.06 -7.52
C ILE A 554 54.26 5.47 -6.13
N ASP A 555 54.37 6.33 -5.11
CA ASP A 555 54.44 5.90 -3.72
C ASP A 555 53.08 5.26 -3.31
N ALA A 556 53.15 4.13 -2.60
CA ALA A 556 51.99 3.37 -2.17
C ALA A 556 50.99 4.19 -1.34
N ARG A 557 51.44 5.22 -0.63
CA ARG A 557 50.59 6.15 0.14
C ARG A 557 49.54 6.89 -0.71
N PHE A 558 49.78 7.02 -2.03
CA PHE A 558 48.85 7.69 -2.95
C PHE A 558 47.79 6.76 -3.57
N MET A 559 47.90 5.43 -3.37
CA MET A 559 46.91 4.48 -3.90
C MET A 559 45.47 4.74 -3.39
N PRO A 560 45.23 5.08 -2.10
CA PRO A 560 43.92 5.45 -1.64
C PRO A 560 43.34 6.69 -2.34
N ALA A 561 44.17 7.69 -2.63
CA ALA A 561 43.75 8.90 -3.36
C ALA A 561 43.43 8.60 -4.83
N ILE A 562 44.20 7.70 -5.48
CA ILE A 562 43.89 7.21 -6.82
C ILE A 562 42.56 6.48 -6.86
N LEU A 563 42.35 5.55 -5.94
CA LEU A 563 41.07 4.83 -5.80
C LEU A 563 39.90 5.79 -5.58
N LYS A 564 40.09 6.79 -4.70
CA LYS A 564 39.05 7.82 -4.46
C LYS A 564 38.72 8.61 -5.73
N GLY A 565 39.72 8.94 -6.56
CA GLY A 565 39.49 9.63 -7.84
C GLY A 565 38.73 8.77 -8.86
N ILE A 566 38.98 7.46 -8.88
CA ILE A 566 38.23 6.50 -9.72
C ILE A 566 36.79 6.38 -9.22
N MET A 567 36.58 6.20 -7.91
CA MET A 567 35.27 6.11 -7.30
C MET A 567 34.43 7.37 -7.57
N ASP A 568 35.00 8.56 -7.40
CA ASP A 568 34.33 9.83 -7.70
C ASP A 568 33.88 9.88 -9.18
N ARG A 569 34.69 9.37 -10.10
CA ARG A 569 34.31 9.33 -11.52
C ARG A 569 33.30 8.24 -11.84
N MET A 570 33.26 7.17 -11.07
CA MET A 570 32.22 6.14 -11.19
C MET A 570 30.85 6.61 -10.68
N GLU A 571 30.82 7.48 -9.68
CA GLU A 571 29.59 8.14 -9.22
C GLU A 571 29.03 9.15 -10.24
N HIS A 572 29.90 9.66 -11.11
CA HIS A 572 29.56 10.59 -12.19
C HIS A 572 30.07 10.03 -13.52
N GLY A 573 29.41 8.98 -14.01
CA GLY A 573 29.86 8.19 -15.16
C GLY A 573 30.33 9.04 -16.34
N PRO A 574 31.37 8.60 -17.05
CA PRO A 574 31.98 9.38 -18.12
C PRO A 574 31.11 9.61 -19.37
N LEU A 575 30.00 8.86 -19.54
CA LEU A 575 29.18 8.89 -20.74
C LEU A 575 27.97 9.83 -20.59
N THR A 576 27.18 9.62 -19.53
CA THR A 576 25.93 10.37 -19.27
C THR A 576 25.82 10.85 -17.82
N GLY A 577 26.88 10.76 -17.03
CA GLY A 577 26.85 11.08 -15.61
C GLY A 577 26.15 10.03 -14.74
N SER A 578 25.67 8.92 -15.32
CA SER A 578 25.04 7.83 -14.58
C SER A 578 26.10 6.98 -13.86
N TYR A 579 25.73 6.35 -12.74
CA TYR A 579 26.67 5.52 -11.97
C TYR A 579 27.29 4.40 -12.82
N ALA A 580 28.62 4.29 -12.82
CA ALA A 580 29.36 3.23 -13.52
C ALA A 580 29.49 2.00 -12.63
N ARG A 581 29.53 0.79 -13.23
CA ARG A 581 29.61 -0.48 -12.53
C ARG A 581 30.34 -1.56 -13.33
N ASP A 582 30.74 -2.61 -12.61
CA ASP A 582 31.31 -3.83 -13.17
C ASP A 582 32.59 -3.57 -14.01
N VAL A 583 33.52 -2.86 -13.38
CA VAL A 583 34.78 -2.46 -13.99
C VAL A 583 35.96 -2.95 -13.14
N ARG A 584 36.98 -3.46 -13.79
CA ARG A 584 38.29 -3.71 -13.19
C ARG A 584 39.28 -2.64 -13.67
N VAL A 585 39.99 -2.03 -12.73
CA VAL A 585 40.96 -0.98 -12.97
C VAL A 585 42.32 -1.44 -12.48
N ILE A 586 43.31 -1.43 -13.35
CA ILE A 586 44.70 -1.78 -13.05
C ILE A 586 45.59 -0.55 -13.23
N VAL A 587 46.13 -0.07 -12.13
CA VAL A 587 47.14 0.99 -12.14
C VAL A 587 48.51 0.33 -12.26
N TYR A 588 49.20 0.55 -13.39
CA TYR A 588 50.45 -0.18 -13.70
C TYR A 588 51.68 0.70 -13.75
N ASP A 589 51.55 2.02 -13.96
CA ASP A 589 52.67 2.97 -14.02
C ASP A 589 52.20 4.39 -13.65
N GLY A 590 53.16 5.32 -13.59
CA GLY A 590 52.87 6.74 -13.35
C GLY A 590 54.16 7.50 -13.07
N LYS A 591 54.02 8.76 -12.64
CA LYS A 591 55.14 9.61 -12.20
C LYS A 591 54.75 10.46 -11.01
N MET A 592 55.68 10.63 -10.10
CA MET A 592 55.59 11.57 -8.99
C MET A 592 56.72 12.58 -9.02
N HIS A 593 56.51 13.74 -8.43
CA HIS A 593 57.51 14.76 -8.21
C HIS A 593 57.81 14.87 -6.70
N PRO A 594 59.09 14.90 -6.30
CA PRO A 594 59.44 14.85 -4.87
C PRO A 594 58.81 15.94 -3.99
N VAL A 595 58.51 17.10 -4.56
CA VAL A 595 57.98 18.25 -3.82
C VAL A 595 56.51 18.55 -4.15
N ASP A 596 56.10 18.41 -5.42
CA ASP A 596 54.80 18.87 -5.90
C ASP A 596 53.72 17.78 -5.92
N SER A 597 54.07 16.53 -5.61
CA SER A 597 53.10 15.43 -5.56
C SER A 597 52.35 15.37 -4.23
N ASN A 598 51.04 15.36 -4.31
CA ASN A 598 50.12 15.23 -3.18
C ASN A 598 48.89 14.38 -3.54
N GLU A 599 48.11 14.05 -2.55
CA GLU A 599 46.91 13.22 -2.72
C GLU A 599 45.90 13.80 -3.73
N LEU A 600 45.65 15.12 -3.68
CA LEU A 600 44.75 15.79 -4.62
C LEU A 600 45.22 15.65 -6.07
N SER A 601 46.51 15.79 -6.31
CA SER A 601 47.09 15.65 -7.66
C SER A 601 46.89 14.26 -8.24
N PHE A 602 47.11 13.21 -7.43
CA PHE A 602 46.88 11.83 -7.85
C PHE A 602 45.39 11.47 -7.97
N MET A 603 44.53 12.01 -7.11
CA MET A 603 43.09 11.86 -7.22
C MET A 603 42.58 12.43 -8.56
N LEU A 604 42.99 13.66 -8.92
CA LEU A 604 42.61 14.30 -10.17
C LEU A 604 43.21 13.60 -11.39
N ALA A 605 44.47 13.15 -11.30
CA ALA A 605 45.10 12.39 -12.37
C ALA A 605 44.39 11.08 -12.64
N ALA A 606 44.07 10.32 -11.59
CA ALA A 606 43.36 9.05 -11.69
C ALA A 606 41.92 9.23 -12.24
N ARG A 607 41.21 10.25 -11.77
CA ARG A 607 39.88 10.61 -12.25
C ARG A 607 39.83 10.85 -13.76
N ASN A 608 40.80 11.64 -14.27
CA ASN A 608 40.86 11.96 -15.68
C ASN A 608 41.40 10.80 -16.55
N ALA A 609 42.38 10.04 -16.04
CA ALA A 609 42.86 8.83 -16.72
C ALA A 609 41.73 7.78 -16.85
N PHE A 610 41.00 7.55 -15.78
CA PHE A 610 39.83 6.65 -15.79
C PHE A 610 38.79 7.12 -16.79
N SER A 611 38.44 8.41 -16.80
CA SER A 611 37.47 8.97 -17.76
C SER A 611 37.88 8.75 -19.21
N ALA A 612 39.18 8.97 -19.52
CA ALA A 612 39.70 8.76 -20.86
C ALA A 612 39.66 7.27 -21.26
N ALA A 613 40.14 6.37 -20.39
CA ALA A 613 40.13 4.94 -20.65
C ALA A 613 38.71 4.39 -20.81
N PHE A 614 37.78 4.83 -19.96
CA PHE A 614 36.37 4.40 -19.99
C PHE A 614 35.71 4.75 -21.33
N LYS A 615 35.94 5.95 -21.85
CA LYS A 615 35.38 6.39 -23.15
C LYS A 615 35.90 5.54 -24.32
N GLU A 616 37.13 5.06 -24.26
CA GLU A 616 37.74 4.19 -25.27
C GLU A 616 37.37 2.71 -25.10
N ALA A 617 36.88 2.32 -23.93
CA ALA A 617 36.56 0.94 -23.58
C ALA A 617 35.20 0.44 -24.08
N GLY A 618 34.61 1.10 -25.09
CA GLY A 618 33.27 0.73 -25.62
C GLY A 618 32.19 0.88 -24.59
N PRO A 619 31.96 2.09 -24.07
CA PRO A 619 31.01 2.31 -23.00
C PRO A 619 29.57 2.03 -23.45
N LYS A 620 28.78 1.48 -22.53
CA LYS A 620 27.38 1.12 -22.72
C LYS A 620 26.54 1.62 -21.56
N ILE A 621 25.29 1.96 -21.87
CA ILE A 621 24.28 2.29 -20.88
C ILE A 621 23.47 1.04 -20.54
N LEU A 622 23.18 0.86 -19.26
CA LEU A 622 22.30 -0.17 -18.74
C LEU A 622 21.01 0.45 -18.22
N GLU A 623 19.91 -0.18 -18.49
CA GLU A 623 18.59 0.18 -17.96
C GLU A 623 18.14 -0.83 -16.90
N PRO A 624 17.40 -0.39 -15.86
CA PRO A 624 16.85 -1.29 -14.86
C PRO A 624 15.68 -2.07 -15.44
N ILE A 625 15.73 -3.40 -15.30
CA ILE A 625 14.70 -4.35 -15.68
C ILE A 625 13.98 -4.82 -14.45
N TYR A 626 12.66 -4.90 -14.55
CA TYR A 626 11.76 -5.35 -13.48
C TYR A 626 11.07 -6.65 -13.87
N ASP A 627 10.95 -7.58 -12.93
CA ASP A 627 10.00 -8.67 -13.00
C ASP A 627 8.61 -8.08 -12.78
N LEU A 628 7.71 -8.35 -13.70
CA LEU A 628 6.32 -7.90 -13.69
C LEU A 628 5.43 -9.14 -13.62
N GLU A 629 4.51 -9.16 -12.66
CA GLU A 629 3.42 -10.11 -12.58
C GLU A 629 2.09 -9.39 -12.77
N VAL A 630 1.32 -9.79 -13.77
CA VAL A 630 0.00 -9.19 -14.05
C VAL A 630 -1.08 -10.24 -13.83
N TYR A 631 -2.06 -9.90 -13.00
CA TYR A 631 -3.27 -10.68 -12.78
C TYR A 631 -4.41 -10.06 -13.59
N VAL A 632 -4.93 -10.79 -14.56
CA VAL A 632 -5.93 -10.28 -15.51
C VAL A 632 -7.02 -11.33 -15.75
N PRO A 633 -8.31 -10.93 -15.84
CA PRO A 633 -9.36 -11.84 -16.27
C PRO A 633 -9.07 -12.38 -17.68
N SER A 634 -9.42 -13.64 -17.93
CA SER A 634 -9.10 -14.35 -19.19
C SER A 634 -9.54 -13.57 -20.44
N ASP A 635 -10.65 -12.85 -20.37
CA ASP A 635 -11.22 -12.09 -21.49
C ASP A 635 -10.33 -10.94 -21.97
N TYR A 636 -9.48 -10.39 -21.09
CA TYR A 636 -8.58 -9.26 -21.41
C TYR A 636 -7.12 -9.66 -21.67
N MET A 637 -6.86 -10.98 -21.61
CA MET A 637 -5.51 -11.51 -21.74
C MET A 637 -4.81 -11.08 -23.02
N GLY A 638 -5.51 -11.16 -24.15
CA GLY A 638 -4.98 -10.83 -25.47
C GLY A 638 -4.56 -9.36 -25.57
N ASP A 639 -5.40 -8.47 -25.07
CA ASP A 639 -5.14 -7.01 -25.09
C ASP A 639 -3.94 -6.64 -24.21
N VAL A 640 -3.86 -7.24 -23.01
CA VAL A 640 -2.75 -7.03 -22.09
C VAL A 640 -1.43 -7.55 -22.63
N MET A 641 -1.44 -8.73 -23.26
CA MET A 641 -0.25 -9.27 -23.92
C MET A 641 0.24 -8.38 -25.06
N SER A 642 -0.68 -7.87 -25.87
CA SER A 642 -0.37 -6.95 -26.97
C SER A 642 0.24 -5.64 -26.46
N ASP A 643 -0.32 -5.05 -25.40
CA ASP A 643 0.24 -3.83 -24.76
C ASP A 643 1.64 -4.10 -24.20
N LEU A 644 1.86 -5.23 -23.51
CA LEU A 644 3.17 -5.59 -22.96
C LEU A 644 4.23 -5.80 -24.06
N GLN A 645 3.88 -6.39 -25.17
CA GLN A 645 4.79 -6.54 -26.33
C GLN A 645 5.18 -5.18 -26.90
N GLY A 646 4.23 -4.25 -26.99
CA GLY A 646 4.51 -2.86 -27.39
C GLY A 646 5.44 -2.10 -26.43
N ARG A 647 5.57 -2.56 -25.18
CA ARG A 647 6.42 -2.00 -24.12
C ARG A 647 7.77 -2.69 -23.96
N ARG A 648 8.24 -3.40 -24.96
CA ARG A 648 9.50 -4.17 -24.91
C ARG A 648 9.54 -5.20 -23.77
N ALA A 649 8.36 -5.67 -23.30
CA ALA A 649 8.29 -6.69 -22.29
C ALA A 649 8.61 -8.07 -22.86
N LEU A 650 9.40 -8.85 -22.13
CA LEU A 650 9.69 -10.25 -22.44
C LEU A 650 8.78 -11.13 -21.59
N ILE A 651 7.80 -11.78 -22.23
CA ILE A 651 6.89 -12.69 -21.52
C ILE A 651 7.68 -13.97 -21.14
N MET A 652 7.65 -14.30 -19.83
CA MET A 652 8.38 -15.43 -19.25
C MET A 652 7.49 -16.64 -19.01
N GLY A 653 6.21 -16.42 -18.71
CA GLY A 653 5.29 -17.49 -18.39
C GLY A 653 3.86 -17.02 -18.18
N MET A 654 2.96 -17.99 -18.12
CA MET A 654 1.53 -17.80 -17.87
C MET A 654 1.01 -18.92 -16.99
N ASP A 655 0.24 -18.57 -15.96
CA ASP A 655 -0.47 -19.50 -15.10
C ASP A 655 -1.94 -19.09 -14.99
N SER A 656 -2.81 -20.05 -14.71
CA SER A 656 -4.23 -19.80 -14.46
C SER A 656 -4.57 -20.06 -13.00
N GLU A 657 -5.16 -19.09 -12.32
CA GLU A 657 -5.54 -19.16 -10.92
C GLU A 657 -6.95 -18.59 -10.74
N ALA A 658 -7.90 -19.41 -10.31
CA ALA A 658 -9.25 -19.00 -9.91
C ALA A 658 -9.99 -18.07 -10.91
N GLY A 659 -9.91 -18.35 -12.23
CA GLY A 659 -10.57 -17.55 -13.28
C GLY A 659 -9.78 -16.33 -13.73
N TYR A 660 -8.61 -16.08 -13.15
CA TYR A 660 -7.63 -15.10 -13.58
C TYR A 660 -6.44 -15.77 -14.25
N GLN A 661 -5.85 -15.06 -15.18
CA GLN A 661 -4.57 -15.41 -15.77
C GLN A 661 -3.46 -14.61 -15.09
N LYS A 662 -2.42 -15.28 -14.66
CA LYS A 662 -1.20 -14.68 -14.14
C LYS A 662 -0.15 -14.62 -15.23
N LEU A 663 0.18 -13.43 -15.71
CA LEU A 663 1.26 -13.19 -16.67
C LEU A 663 2.53 -12.83 -15.92
N GLN A 664 3.64 -13.46 -16.29
CA GLN A 664 4.97 -13.13 -15.81
C GLN A 664 5.82 -12.58 -16.95
N ALA A 665 6.42 -11.41 -16.76
CA ALA A 665 7.22 -10.75 -17.77
C ALA A 665 8.42 -10.01 -17.16
N LYS A 666 9.43 -9.75 -17.99
CA LYS A 666 10.50 -8.80 -17.68
C LYS A 666 10.30 -7.53 -18.50
N ILE A 667 10.38 -6.38 -17.88
CA ILE A 667 10.08 -5.10 -18.52
C ILE A 667 11.03 -4.00 -18.06
N PRO A 668 11.52 -3.12 -18.97
CA PRO A 668 12.29 -1.95 -18.56
C PRO A 668 11.47 -0.97 -17.73
N LEU A 669 12.09 -0.38 -16.69
CA LEU A 669 11.42 0.58 -15.80
C LEU A 669 10.78 1.75 -16.56
N LYS A 670 11.41 2.24 -17.62
CA LYS A 670 10.90 3.33 -18.44
C LYS A 670 9.50 3.03 -18.98
N GLU A 671 9.24 1.80 -19.37
CA GLU A 671 7.96 1.35 -19.94
C GLU A 671 6.85 1.17 -18.88
N LEU A 672 7.22 1.14 -17.60
CA LEU A 672 6.27 1.06 -16.48
C LEU A 672 5.68 2.42 -16.09
N SER A 673 6.22 3.54 -16.55
CA SER A 673 5.89 4.89 -16.07
C SER A 673 4.40 5.24 -16.09
N ASN A 674 3.64 4.75 -17.06
CA ASN A 674 2.19 4.94 -17.20
C ASN A 674 1.44 3.61 -17.33
N TYR A 675 2.08 2.48 -16.98
CA TYR A 675 1.50 1.17 -17.17
C TYR A 675 0.22 0.95 -16.35
N SER A 676 0.16 1.47 -15.12
CA SER A 676 -1.05 1.38 -14.27
C SER A 676 -2.28 2.00 -14.94
N ILE A 677 -2.11 3.13 -15.61
CA ILE A 677 -3.19 3.83 -16.32
C ILE A 677 -3.62 3.00 -17.54
N SER A 678 -2.67 2.54 -18.35
CA SER A 678 -2.97 1.72 -19.53
C SER A 678 -3.66 0.41 -19.16
N LEU A 679 -3.14 -0.31 -18.16
CA LEU A 679 -3.71 -1.57 -17.70
C LEU A 679 -5.15 -1.37 -17.18
N SER A 680 -5.38 -0.33 -16.40
CA SER A 680 -6.71 0.02 -15.90
C SER A 680 -7.68 0.35 -17.03
N SER A 681 -7.23 1.11 -18.03
CA SER A 681 -8.05 1.45 -19.20
C SER A 681 -8.41 0.22 -20.04
N LEU A 682 -7.44 -0.65 -20.32
CA LEU A 682 -7.64 -1.87 -21.10
C LEU A 682 -8.61 -2.86 -20.45
N THR A 683 -8.58 -2.95 -19.10
CA THR A 683 -9.29 -3.98 -18.36
C THR A 683 -10.47 -3.46 -17.55
N GLY A 684 -10.81 -2.18 -17.70
CA GLY A 684 -11.82 -1.51 -16.88
C GLY A 684 -11.49 -1.58 -15.38
N GLY A 685 -10.19 -1.56 -15.02
CA GLY A 685 -9.71 -1.67 -13.64
C GLY A 685 -9.69 -3.10 -13.08
N ARG A 686 -10.01 -4.12 -13.87
CA ARG A 686 -10.11 -5.52 -13.41
C ARG A 686 -8.78 -6.23 -13.26
N ALA A 687 -7.70 -5.69 -13.80
CA ALA A 687 -6.37 -6.25 -13.66
C ALA A 687 -5.59 -5.56 -12.55
N SER A 688 -4.67 -6.29 -11.96
CA SER A 688 -3.68 -5.77 -11.03
C SER A 688 -2.29 -6.25 -11.40
N PHE A 689 -1.26 -5.56 -10.95
CA PHE A 689 0.11 -5.98 -11.19
C PHE A 689 1.00 -5.72 -9.98
N THR A 690 2.08 -6.46 -9.93
CA THR A 690 3.19 -6.26 -8.99
C THR A 690 4.50 -6.20 -9.74
N THR A 691 5.45 -5.45 -9.22
CA THR A 691 6.78 -5.31 -9.82
C THR A 691 7.86 -5.53 -8.77
N LYS A 692 8.98 -6.12 -9.22
CA LYS A 692 10.17 -6.30 -8.41
C LYS A 692 11.40 -6.04 -9.28
N PHE A 693 12.37 -5.29 -8.76
CA PHE A 693 13.65 -5.11 -9.46
C PHE A 693 14.33 -6.47 -9.72
N ALA A 694 14.72 -6.71 -10.96
CA ALA A 694 15.38 -7.95 -11.38
C ALA A 694 16.89 -7.74 -11.65
N SER A 695 17.24 -6.90 -12.62
CA SER A 695 18.62 -6.74 -13.08
C SER A 695 18.80 -5.42 -13.84
N TYR A 696 20.05 -5.16 -14.21
CA TYR A 696 20.40 -4.15 -15.21
C TYR A 696 20.79 -4.84 -16.51
N GLU A 697 20.25 -4.37 -17.63
CA GLU A 697 20.53 -4.89 -18.97
C GLU A 697 20.87 -3.77 -19.95
N LEU A 698 21.61 -4.12 -21.01
CA LEU A 698 22.02 -3.14 -22.02
C LEU A 698 20.82 -2.51 -22.72
N VAL A 699 20.82 -1.20 -22.84
CA VAL A 699 19.83 -0.51 -23.68
C VAL A 699 20.09 -0.78 -25.17
N PRO A 700 19.06 -0.74 -26.03
CA PRO A 700 19.22 -0.74 -27.48
C PRO A 700 20.12 0.42 -27.95
N ASN A 701 20.88 0.22 -29.03
CA ASN A 701 21.87 1.20 -29.50
C ASN A 701 21.26 2.56 -29.88
N ASP A 702 20.06 2.55 -30.49
CA ASP A 702 19.30 3.75 -30.85
C ASP A 702 18.87 4.55 -29.60
N LEU A 703 18.43 3.84 -28.54
CA LEU A 703 18.10 4.47 -27.27
C LEU A 703 19.35 5.02 -26.58
N GLN A 704 20.47 4.30 -26.62
CA GLN A 704 21.73 4.79 -26.06
C GLN A 704 22.17 6.11 -26.71
N GLN A 705 22.10 6.20 -28.04
CA GLN A 705 22.47 7.42 -28.77
C GLN A 705 21.59 8.59 -28.33
N LYS A 706 20.30 8.38 -28.22
CA LYS A 706 19.35 9.38 -27.77
C LYS A 706 19.65 9.88 -26.36
N LEU A 707 19.94 8.97 -25.43
CA LEU A 707 20.30 9.33 -24.05
C LEU A 707 21.58 10.15 -23.94
N ILE A 708 22.57 9.86 -24.80
CA ILE A 708 23.81 10.65 -24.88
C ILE A 708 23.52 12.06 -25.39
N GLU A 709 22.69 12.20 -26.42
CA GLU A 709 22.30 13.49 -27.00
C GLU A 709 21.48 14.33 -26.00
N GLU A 710 20.54 13.70 -25.28
CA GLU A 710 19.74 14.37 -24.23
C GLU A 710 20.63 14.89 -23.11
N HIS A 711 21.62 14.09 -22.64
CA HIS A 711 22.56 14.52 -21.60
C HIS A 711 23.46 15.66 -22.06
N ALA A 712 23.92 15.65 -23.33
CA ALA A 712 24.72 16.73 -23.88
C ALA A 712 23.94 18.05 -23.92
N ALA A 713 22.66 18.01 -24.32
CA ALA A 713 21.80 19.18 -24.35
C ALA A 713 21.52 19.73 -22.94
N GLU A 714 21.25 18.86 -21.94
CA GLU A 714 21.08 19.29 -20.54
C GLU A 714 22.34 19.97 -19.97
N ALA A 715 23.53 19.46 -20.32
CA ALA A 715 24.81 20.05 -19.87
C ALA A 715 25.04 21.46 -20.46
N GLU A 716 24.59 21.70 -21.70
CA GLU A 716 24.67 23.03 -22.34
C GLU A 716 23.66 24.03 -21.74
N GLU A 717 22.52 23.56 -21.20
CA GLU A 717 21.54 24.43 -20.53
C GLU A 717 21.95 24.81 -19.09
N GLU A 718 22.81 24.00 -18.43
CA GLU A 718 23.31 24.26 -17.08
C GLU A 718 24.57 25.16 -17.05
N GLU A 719 25.28 25.35 -18.17
CA GLU A 719 26.40 26.31 -18.34
C GLU A 719 25.88 27.72 -18.70
#